data_389ade609c28eea9210fc64760d5baba
#
_entry.id   389ade609c28eea9210fc64760d5baba
#
_cell.length_a   1.000
_cell.length_b   1.000
_cell.length_c   1.000
_cell.angle_alpha   90.00
_cell.angle_beta   90.00
_cell.angle_gamma   90.00
#
_symmetry.space_group_name_H-M   'P 1'
#
loop_
_entity.id
_entity.type
_entity.pdbx_description
1 polymer ?
#
loop_
_entity_poly.entity_id
_entity_poly.type
_entity_poly.pdbx_seq_one_letter_code
_entity_poly.pdbx_strand_id
1 'polypeptide(L)'
;MKSWFKKQMAVLLTLVLAFSVTIPVSAEGTNESVQTVTVTLSGQAYNGFLFTPGEYTIPSNEAEKFGYKDAEGGVTILDVLVYAHELTFGNDFTDYLETTEKGWINKMFGDDSKAFGYTVNAGFAQSTFDTVKDNDNVCFWIYQDQTSWTDQSVWFEQEGNKVFSLKMEENTSQNLALKYYAGGRANAQITLIPKGKSEGKSIAVTDENGNATLTDLKTGEYYLSATVNANPPIVMPLCKLQVIPNIKYNIAATYTQTTDPWTIIDMAAYGQQDKLENKDAYVESAKKTISENKLNTDTEKAIIALSGLGYDVSNLDIDGEKVNAISKLFENKINDTSAYMFALSAVDSGKYTIPSDADNSRKQLVKDLLNLQTADKGWAYVVGLLPEGKTQETDTTAMALTALAPYYLADNAEEAELTEATYKNVKTAVNAAVDMLSTKQRSNGSYGNANTDAMVIVALSSLGIDANKDSRFVKDGNGLYDGMLQYMMKDYSGFGYSTNTAVNDLATEQAFRALVAYSKMKESGKPYNVYMFGALDPSVSRVKLNVSSKEMTVGDTFTLQTQVLPEIATNKEVTYETSDATVAEVSEKGVVTAKKAGTATIKVISKEDNTRTATCEIVVKDKKVEPTPNPDDKKDDKTEATTEATTEATTETTTEPPAKVNYSKIPLQTGKKTNVIQINGGKTKIKKATVSNKKIVSVTVKNGKLQIKAKKKGKAVITITDENGQVSKVTVEVKKSVPLKKLSLNKKTLTLKVNQKEKLVVTKNPVTAVTKLKWSTSNKKIATVDQNGKVKAKKKGKVTITVKASNGKKARCKVTVK
;
A
#
# COMPACT_ATOMS: atom_id res chain seq x y z
N MET A 1 14.44 -27.41 -35.84
CA MET A 1 13.76 -26.63 -34.78
C MET A 1 14.49 -25.34 -34.34
N LYS A 2 15.82 -25.19 -34.46
CA LYS A 2 16.53 -23.94 -34.12
C LYS A 2 16.45 -22.84 -35.18
N SER A 3 16.10 -23.14 -36.44
CA SER A 3 16.00 -22.16 -37.55
C SER A 3 14.61 -21.51 -37.65
N TRP A 4 13.57 -22.17 -37.17
CA TRP A 4 12.20 -21.65 -37.15
C TRP A 4 11.99 -20.63 -36.00
N PHE A 5 12.64 -20.84 -34.83
CA PHE A 5 12.58 -19.88 -33.72
C PHE A 5 13.30 -18.54 -33.97
N LYS A 6 14.37 -18.56 -34.79
CA LYS A 6 15.07 -17.30 -35.17
C LYS A 6 14.27 -16.46 -36.17
N LYS A 7 13.43 -17.08 -37.02
CA LYS A 7 12.57 -16.34 -37.96
C LYS A 7 11.34 -15.72 -37.27
N GLN A 8 10.81 -16.34 -36.21
CA GLN A 8 9.68 -15.78 -35.45
C GLN A 8 10.13 -14.63 -34.51
N MET A 9 11.35 -14.68 -33.96
CA MET A 9 11.93 -13.57 -33.19
C MET A 9 12.29 -12.35 -34.07
N ALA A 10 12.70 -12.58 -35.30
CA ALA A 10 12.99 -11.48 -36.26
C ALA A 10 11.72 -10.76 -36.74
N VAL A 11 10.59 -11.47 -36.80
CA VAL A 11 9.29 -10.86 -37.18
C VAL A 11 8.66 -10.12 -36.00
N LEU A 12 8.90 -10.55 -34.74
CA LEU A 12 8.41 -9.83 -33.57
C LEU A 12 9.24 -8.58 -33.24
N LEU A 13 10.54 -8.58 -33.55
CA LEU A 13 11.39 -7.40 -33.40
C LEU A 13 11.18 -6.36 -34.50
N THR A 14 10.72 -6.77 -35.70
CA THR A 14 10.38 -5.85 -36.79
C THR A 14 9.01 -5.19 -36.62
N LEU A 15 8.10 -5.76 -35.82
CA LEU A 15 6.80 -5.16 -35.53
C LEU A 15 6.83 -4.14 -34.38
N VAL A 16 7.88 -4.10 -33.56
CA VAL A 16 8.07 -3.08 -32.51
C VAL A 16 8.93 -1.90 -32.99
N LEU A 17 9.61 -2.04 -34.13
CA LEU A 17 10.43 -0.97 -34.78
C LEU A 17 9.75 -0.33 -36.01
N ALA A 18 8.52 -0.70 -36.33
CA ALA A 18 7.80 -0.22 -37.50
C ALA A 18 6.90 0.99 -37.25
N PHE A 19 7.03 1.68 -36.10
CA PHE A 19 6.40 2.98 -35.86
C PHE A 19 7.38 4.15 -35.73
N SER A 20 8.58 4.00 -36.29
CA SER A 20 9.51 5.11 -36.48
C SER A 20 10.32 4.95 -37.79
N VAL A 21 9.63 4.63 -38.88
CA VAL A 21 10.23 4.70 -40.20
C VAL A 21 9.65 5.94 -40.88
N THR A 22 10.41 7.00 -40.85
CA THR A 22 10.31 8.06 -41.86
C THR A 22 10.62 7.44 -43.23
N ILE A 23 9.63 7.34 -44.09
CA ILE A 23 9.81 7.01 -45.50
C ILE A 23 10.30 8.29 -46.18
N PRO A 24 11.49 8.34 -46.78
CA PRO A 24 11.83 9.45 -47.62
C PRO A 24 11.14 9.27 -48.97
N VAL A 25 10.10 10.03 -49.23
CA VAL A 25 9.62 10.25 -50.57
C VAL A 25 10.53 11.30 -51.23
N SER A 26 11.39 10.88 -52.13
CA SER A 26 12.16 11.80 -52.98
C SER A 26 11.24 12.43 -54.01
N ALA A 27 10.81 13.67 -53.76
CA ALA A 27 10.39 14.60 -54.84
C ALA A 27 11.35 15.79 -54.81
N GLU A 28 12.01 16.03 -55.90
CA GLU A 28 12.83 17.23 -56.11
C GLU A 28 11.97 18.48 -56.01
N GLY A 29 12.23 19.32 -54.99
CA GLY A 29 11.58 20.61 -54.79
C GLY A 29 11.77 21.03 -53.32
N THR A 30 12.77 21.89 -53.06
CA THR A 30 13.02 22.63 -51.80
C THR A 30 12.74 21.89 -50.49
N ASN A 31 13.79 21.40 -49.82
CA ASN A 31 13.78 20.76 -48.50
C ASN A 31 13.34 21.74 -47.38
N GLU A 32 12.08 22.02 -47.22
CA GLU A 32 11.56 22.41 -45.91
C GLU A 32 11.23 21.14 -45.14
N SER A 33 11.96 20.89 -44.05
CA SER A 33 11.70 19.71 -43.20
C SER A 33 10.35 19.85 -42.55
N VAL A 34 9.39 18.94 -42.81
CA VAL A 34 8.10 18.88 -42.16
C VAL A 34 8.34 18.83 -40.64
N GLN A 35 7.88 19.86 -39.95
CA GLN A 35 7.94 19.92 -38.48
C GLN A 35 6.81 19.08 -37.91
N THR A 36 7.00 18.55 -36.73
CA THR A 36 5.96 17.80 -36.01
C THR A 36 5.90 18.27 -34.58
N VAL A 37 4.70 18.33 -34.01
CA VAL A 37 4.47 18.53 -32.57
C VAL A 37 3.57 17.42 -32.00
N THR A 38 3.79 17.06 -30.74
CA THR A 38 2.94 16.13 -30.02
C THR A 38 2.01 16.90 -29.08
N VAL A 39 0.71 16.80 -29.34
CA VAL A 39 -0.33 17.47 -28.56
C VAL A 39 -1.26 16.47 -27.87
N THR A 40 -1.85 16.85 -26.76
CA THR A 40 -3.02 16.17 -26.20
C THR A 40 -4.25 16.69 -26.90
N LEU A 41 -4.92 15.83 -27.65
CA LEU A 41 -6.02 16.22 -28.53
C LEU A 41 -7.36 15.58 -28.09
N SER A 42 -8.42 16.39 -28.10
CA SER A 42 -9.80 15.95 -27.95
C SER A 42 -10.74 16.69 -28.88
N GLY A 43 -11.76 15.97 -29.36
CA GLY A 43 -12.90 16.54 -30.07
C GLY A 43 -14.19 16.04 -29.45
N GLN A 44 -15.18 16.90 -29.24
CA GLN A 44 -16.37 16.55 -28.49
C GLN A 44 -17.67 17.19 -29.02
N ALA A 45 -18.77 16.45 -28.84
CA ALA A 45 -20.12 16.92 -29.06
C ALA A 45 -21.06 16.31 -28.01
N TYR A 46 -22.00 17.07 -27.48
CA TYR A 46 -23.10 16.57 -26.64
C TYR A 46 -22.66 15.65 -25.47
N ASN A 47 -21.63 16.04 -24.70
CA ASN A 47 -21.05 15.27 -23.58
C ASN A 47 -20.37 13.96 -23.99
N GLY A 48 -19.92 13.83 -25.24
CA GLY A 48 -19.16 12.68 -25.71
C GLY A 48 -17.97 13.09 -26.57
N PHE A 49 -16.93 12.24 -26.58
CA PHE A 49 -15.80 12.43 -27.49
C PHE A 49 -16.11 11.91 -28.89
N LEU A 50 -15.76 12.67 -29.91
CA LEU A 50 -15.96 12.33 -31.32
C LEU A 50 -14.97 11.29 -31.82
N PHE A 51 -13.79 11.25 -31.19
CA PHE A 51 -12.74 10.25 -31.42
C PHE A 51 -12.07 9.92 -30.08
N THR A 52 -11.21 8.92 -30.05
CA THR A 52 -10.47 8.57 -28.84
C THR A 52 -9.55 9.72 -28.42
N PRO A 53 -9.75 10.37 -27.26
CA PRO A 53 -8.89 11.44 -26.81
C PRO A 53 -7.50 10.88 -26.45
N GLY A 54 -6.44 11.65 -26.75
CA GLY A 54 -5.10 11.17 -26.53
C GLY A 54 -3.99 12.09 -26.97
N GLU A 55 -2.76 11.56 -26.93
CA GLU A 55 -1.57 12.23 -27.46
C GLU A 55 -1.37 11.84 -28.92
N TYR A 56 -1.21 12.82 -29.76
CA TYR A 56 -1.02 12.66 -31.21
C TYR A 56 0.13 13.52 -31.69
N THR A 57 0.95 12.98 -32.59
CA THR A 57 2.02 13.73 -33.25
C THR A 57 1.50 14.24 -34.57
N ILE A 58 1.43 15.55 -34.71
CA ILE A 58 0.82 16.25 -35.83
C ILE A 58 1.93 16.84 -36.73
N PRO A 59 1.94 16.57 -38.04
CA PRO A 59 2.86 17.22 -38.96
C PRO A 59 2.34 18.62 -39.35
N SER A 60 3.25 19.51 -39.73
CA SER A 60 2.99 20.89 -40.14
C SER A 60 2.33 21.05 -41.51
N ASN A 61 2.15 19.98 -42.26
CA ASN A 61 1.58 20.01 -43.61
C ASN A 61 0.19 19.36 -43.72
N GLU A 62 -0.49 19.15 -42.60
CA GLU A 62 -1.85 18.56 -42.60
C GLU A 62 -2.86 19.49 -43.31
N ALA A 63 -2.77 20.81 -43.09
CA ALA A 63 -3.63 21.80 -43.72
C ALA A 63 -3.47 21.87 -45.25
N GLU A 64 -2.33 21.45 -45.81
CA GLU A 64 -2.10 21.39 -47.24
C GLU A 64 -3.08 20.44 -47.93
N LYS A 65 -3.56 19.40 -47.25
CA LYS A 65 -4.57 18.47 -47.75
C LYS A 65 -5.89 19.17 -48.07
N PHE A 66 -6.09 20.37 -47.51
CA PHE A 66 -7.24 21.25 -47.70
C PHE A 66 -6.95 22.45 -48.64
N GLY A 67 -5.73 22.46 -49.26
CA GLY A 67 -5.33 23.54 -50.16
C GLY A 67 -4.77 24.78 -49.48
N TYR A 68 -4.57 24.76 -48.18
CA TYR A 68 -3.92 25.83 -47.46
C TYR A 68 -2.40 25.64 -47.54
N LYS A 69 -1.69 26.67 -48.03
CA LYS A 69 -0.25 26.72 -47.89
C LYS A 69 0.11 27.08 -46.46
N ASP A 70 1.03 26.32 -45.89
CA ASP A 70 1.52 26.54 -44.54
C ASP A 70 2.03 27.98 -44.39
N ALA A 71 1.59 28.68 -43.34
CA ALA A 71 2.19 29.93 -42.94
C ALA A 71 3.57 29.61 -42.36
N GLU A 72 4.62 30.22 -42.85
CA GLU A 72 6.00 30.04 -42.45
C GLU A 72 6.14 29.72 -40.95
N GLY A 73 6.42 28.45 -40.58
CA GLY A 73 7.09 28.15 -39.32
C GLY A 73 6.38 27.36 -38.26
N GLY A 74 5.62 26.30 -38.56
CA GLY A 74 5.23 25.32 -37.53
C GLY A 74 3.83 24.73 -37.66
N VAL A 75 3.47 23.82 -36.78
CA VAL A 75 2.15 23.15 -36.74
C VAL A 75 1.11 24.15 -36.25
N THR A 76 0.03 24.32 -37.03
CA THR A 76 -1.09 25.23 -36.72
C THR A 76 -2.28 24.47 -36.12
N ILE A 77 -3.23 25.20 -35.55
CA ILE A 77 -4.51 24.63 -35.10
C ILE A 77 -5.29 24.03 -36.29
N LEU A 78 -5.09 24.57 -37.49
CA LEU A 78 -5.73 24.02 -38.69
C LEU A 78 -5.15 22.64 -39.05
N ASP A 79 -3.83 22.45 -38.91
CA ASP A 79 -3.22 21.13 -39.07
C ASP A 79 -3.80 20.11 -38.09
N VAL A 80 -3.94 20.52 -36.81
CA VAL A 80 -4.55 19.68 -35.77
C VAL A 80 -6.00 19.37 -36.07
N LEU A 81 -6.76 20.33 -36.61
CA LEU A 81 -8.18 20.17 -36.96
C LEU A 81 -8.33 19.19 -38.13
N VAL A 82 -7.55 19.34 -39.21
CA VAL A 82 -7.54 18.42 -40.34
C VAL A 82 -7.20 17.01 -39.87
N TYR A 83 -6.13 16.86 -39.08
CA TYR A 83 -5.74 15.58 -38.52
C TYR A 83 -6.84 14.93 -37.68
N ALA A 84 -7.54 15.71 -36.85
CA ALA A 84 -8.68 15.24 -36.05
C ALA A 84 -9.84 14.69 -36.92
N HIS A 85 -10.08 15.31 -38.09
CA HIS A 85 -11.09 14.84 -39.04
C HIS A 85 -10.65 13.54 -39.74
N GLU A 86 -9.37 13.42 -40.09
CA GLU A 86 -8.83 12.18 -40.65
C GLU A 86 -8.91 11.04 -39.62
N LEU A 87 -8.61 11.27 -38.36
CA LEU A 87 -8.82 10.30 -37.27
C LEU A 87 -10.25 9.81 -37.18
N THR A 88 -11.21 10.68 -37.45
CA THR A 88 -12.65 10.38 -37.29
C THR A 88 -13.25 9.73 -38.50
N PHE A 89 -12.94 10.20 -39.72
CA PHE A 89 -13.62 9.87 -40.99
C PHE A 89 -12.70 9.21 -42.03
N GLY A 90 -11.40 9.06 -41.72
CA GLY A 90 -10.43 8.51 -42.66
C GLY A 90 -10.30 9.36 -43.92
N ASN A 91 -10.22 8.71 -45.11
CA ASN A 91 -10.01 9.42 -46.38
C ASN A 91 -11.22 10.29 -46.81
N ASP A 92 -12.37 10.12 -46.24
CA ASP A 92 -13.59 10.86 -46.57
C ASP A 92 -13.76 12.12 -45.70
N PHE A 93 -12.73 12.50 -44.95
CA PHE A 93 -12.78 13.59 -43.98
C PHE A 93 -13.16 14.95 -44.56
N THR A 94 -12.87 15.19 -45.84
CA THR A 94 -13.17 16.43 -46.56
C THR A 94 -14.68 16.69 -46.67
N ASP A 95 -15.52 15.67 -46.59
CA ASP A 95 -16.98 15.82 -46.62
C ASP A 95 -17.53 16.32 -45.29
N TYR A 96 -16.72 16.26 -44.22
CA TYR A 96 -17.09 16.57 -42.85
C TYR A 96 -16.44 17.83 -42.31
N LEU A 97 -15.53 18.47 -43.07
CA LEU A 97 -14.87 19.72 -42.72
C LEU A 97 -15.05 20.72 -43.84
N GLU A 98 -15.44 21.95 -43.50
CA GLU A 98 -15.48 23.08 -44.43
C GLU A 98 -14.93 24.32 -43.72
N THR A 99 -13.96 24.97 -44.34
CA THR A 99 -13.36 26.21 -43.86
C THR A 99 -13.29 27.27 -44.97
N THR A 100 -13.21 28.52 -44.59
CA THR A 100 -12.97 29.63 -45.55
C THR A 100 -11.45 29.76 -45.74
N GLU A 101 -11.06 30.51 -46.83
CA GLU A 101 -9.66 30.87 -47.07
C GLU A 101 -8.99 31.63 -45.90
N LYS A 102 -9.79 32.22 -45.00
CA LYS A 102 -9.33 32.88 -43.78
C LYS A 102 -9.32 31.97 -42.57
N GLY A 103 -9.48 30.66 -42.73
CA GLY A 103 -9.50 29.70 -41.64
C GLY A 103 -10.77 29.66 -40.77
N TRP A 104 -11.84 30.40 -41.14
CA TRP A 104 -13.13 30.30 -40.48
C TRP A 104 -13.78 28.96 -40.75
N ILE A 105 -14.26 28.27 -39.72
CA ILE A 105 -14.88 26.95 -39.82
C ILE A 105 -16.37 27.12 -40.12
N ASN A 106 -16.83 26.59 -41.26
CA ASN A 106 -18.23 26.54 -41.69
C ASN A 106 -18.90 25.22 -41.31
N LYS A 107 -18.11 24.13 -41.33
CA LYS A 107 -18.58 22.79 -40.96
C LYS A 107 -17.46 22.11 -40.19
N MET A 108 -17.75 21.42 -39.09
CA MET A 108 -16.81 20.69 -38.26
C MET A 108 -17.43 19.35 -37.82
N PHE A 109 -16.75 18.27 -38.06
CA PHE A 109 -17.21 16.89 -37.80
C PHE A 109 -18.58 16.59 -38.39
N GLY A 110 -18.90 17.18 -39.53
CA GLY A 110 -20.17 17.05 -40.25
C GLY A 110 -21.30 17.94 -39.75
N ASP A 111 -21.16 18.68 -38.68
CA ASP A 111 -22.10 19.67 -38.17
C ASP A 111 -21.91 20.99 -38.93
N ASP A 112 -22.98 21.60 -39.42
CA ASP A 112 -22.99 22.85 -40.18
C ASP A 112 -23.67 24.01 -39.46
N SER A 113 -23.91 23.84 -38.15
CA SER A 113 -24.53 24.85 -37.29
C SER A 113 -23.71 26.14 -37.16
N LYS A 114 -22.41 26.08 -37.48
CA LYS A 114 -21.42 27.16 -37.22
C LYS A 114 -21.21 27.48 -35.72
N ALA A 115 -21.72 26.62 -34.84
CA ALA A 115 -21.59 26.74 -33.41
C ALA A 115 -20.41 25.89 -32.90
N PHE A 116 -19.20 26.32 -33.20
CA PHE A 116 -17.98 25.58 -32.89
C PHE A 116 -17.04 26.38 -32.00
N GLY A 117 -16.26 25.67 -31.18
CA GLY A 117 -15.21 26.27 -30.39
C GLY A 117 -13.93 25.44 -30.40
N TYR A 118 -12.82 26.10 -30.12
CA TYR A 118 -11.54 25.42 -29.91
C TYR A 118 -10.69 26.20 -28.91
N THR A 119 -9.90 25.45 -28.16
CA THR A 119 -8.96 26.00 -27.19
C THR A 119 -7.59 25.34 -27.29
N VAL A 120 -6.58 26.11 -26.92
CA VAL A 120 -5.24 25.61 -26.61
C VAL A 120 -4.98 25.93 -25.13
N ASN A 121 -4.66 24.89 -24.33
CA ASN A 121 -4.43 25.00 -22.89
C ASN A 121 -5.60 25.71 -22.14
N ALA A 122 -6.82 25.34 -22.51
CA ALA A 122 -8.06 25.94 -22.01
C ALA A 122 -8.13 27.48 -22.17
N GLY A 123 -7.41 28.04 -23.14
CA GLY A 123 -7.49 29.42 -23.61
C GLY A 123 -8.11 29.44 -25.01
N PHE A 124 -9.07 30.33 -25.29
CA PHE A 124 -9.58 30.51 -26.65
C PHE A 124 -8.46 31.00 -27.57
N ALA A 125 -8.23 30.30 -28.65
CA ALA A 125 -7.32 30.75 -29.68
C ALA A 125 -7.99 31.80 -30.59
N GLN A 126 -7.24 32.70 -31.17
CA GLN A 126 -7.77 33.78 -31.99
C GLN A 126 -7.97 33.39 -33.45
N SER A 127 -7.16 32.43 -33.91
CA SER A 127 -7.17 31.99 -35.30
C SER A 127 -6.82 30.49 -35.39
N THR A 128 -7.36 29.80 -36.38
CA THR A 128 -6.94 28.43 -36.74
C THR A 128 -5.52 28.40 -37.29
N PHE A 129 -4.92 29.52 -37.65
CA PHE A 129 -3.53 29.65 -38.05
C PHE A 129 -2.56 29.92 -36.90
N ASP A 130 -3.09 30.03 -35.64
CA ASP A 130 -2.22 30.13 -34.47
C ASP A 130 -1.44 28.80 -34.32
N THR A 131 -0.12 28.92 -34.02
CA THR A 131 0.75 27.75 -33.88
C THR A 131 0.53 27.04 -32.54
N VAL A 132 0.68 25.71 -32.54
CA VAL A 132 0.70 24.85 -31.36
C VAL A 132 2.12 24.34 -31.10
N LYS A 133 2.37 23.90 -29.85
CA LYS A 133 3.68 23.44 -29.38
C LYS A 133 3.58 22.06 -28.79
N ASP A 134 4.72 21.40 -28.60
CA ASP A 134 4.79 20.14 -27.88
C ASP A 134 4.15 20.26 -26.49
N ASN A 135 3.36 19.24 -26.16
CA ASN A 135 2.58 19.11 -24.94
C ASN A 135 1.40 20.09 -24.76
N ASP A 136 1.04 20.86 -25.80
CA ASP A 136 -0.20 21.64 -25.77
C ASP A 136 -1.42 20.71 -25.66
N ASN A 137 -2.46 21.20 -24.98
CA ASN A 137 -3.74 20.55 -24.86
C ASN A 137 -4.73 21.26 -25.80
N VAL A 138 -5.08 20.59 -26.91
CA VAL A 138 -5.96 21.12 -27.96
C VAL A 138 -7.33 20.44 -27.87
N CYS A 139 -8.37 21.24 -27.78
CA CYS A 139 -9.75 20.76 -27.72
C CYS A 139 -10.62 21.46 -28.77
N PHE A 140 -11.36 20.67 -29.52
CA PHE A 140 -12.42 21.11 -30.43
C PHE A 140 -13.77 20.68 -29.88
N TRP A 141 -14.83 21.50 -30.04
CA TRP A 141 -16.17 21.08 -29.66
C TRP A 141 -17.26 21.71 -30.52
N ILE A 142 -18.37 21.01 -30.60
CA ILE A 142 -19.63 21.53 -31.10
C ILE A 142 -20.43 21.99 -29.87
N TYR A 143 -20.88 23.27 -29.86
CA TYR A 143 -21.64 23.79 -28.74
C TYR A 143 -22.95 23.02 -28.53
N GLN A 144 -23.23 22.65 -27.29
CA GLN A 144 -24.51 22.05 -26.92
C GLN A 144 -25.62 23.10 -27.00
N ASP A 145 -25.32 24.34 -26.55
CA ASP A 145 -26.17 25.51 -26.75
C ASP A 145 -25.77 26.23 -28.04
N GLN A 146 -26.28 25.76 -29.15
CA GLN A 146 -25.97 26.29 -30.48
C GLN A 146 -26.58 27.70 -30.72
N THR A 147 -27.48 28.13 -29.83
CA THR A 147 -28.16 29.44 -29.96
C THR A 147 -27.44 30.54 -29.25
N SER A 148 -27.00 30.32 -28.02
CA SER A 148 -26.41 31.32 -27.15
C SER A 148 -24.91 31.09 -26.90
N TRP A 149 -24.35 29.93 -27.29
CA TRP A 149 -22.93 29.55 -27.19
C TRP A 149 -22.43 29.66 -25.75
N THR A 150 -23.23 29.13 -24.81
CA THR A 150 -22.95 29.31 -23.37
C THR A 150 -22.13 28.17 -22.75
N ASP A 151 -21.73 27.18 -23.54
CA ASP A 151 -20.85 26.10 -23.05
C ASP A 151 -19.58 26.69 -22.42
N GLN A 152 -19.30 26.31 -21.20
CA GLN A 152 -18.17 26.85 -20.42
C GLN A 152 -16.90 26.07 -20.67
N SER A 153 -15.83 26.72 -21.09
CA SER A 153 -14.49 26.17 -21.06
C SER A 153 -14.04 26.02 -19.61
N VAL A 154 -13.62 24.83 -19.22
CA VAL A 154 -13.14 24.51 -17.88
C VAL A 154 -11.76 23.84 -17.95
N TRP A 155 -11.03 23.86 -16.83
CA TRP A 155 -9.73 23.23 -16.69
C TRP A 155 -9.57 22.65 -15.30
N PHE A 156 -8.67 21.65 -15.16
CA PHE A 156 -8.21 21.19 -13.87
C PHE A 156 -7.14 22.14 -13.31
N GLU A 157 -7.17 22.33 -11.99
CA GLU A 157 -6.24 23.17 -11.25
C GLU A 157 -5.72 22.44 -10.03
N GLN A 158 -4.43 22.59 -9.75
CA GLN A 158 -3.75 22.11 -8.56
C GLN A 158 -2.88 23.22 -8.02
N GLU A 159 -2.99 23.53 -6.72
CA GLU A 159 -2.22 24.60 -6.05
C GLU A 159 -2.25 25.94 -6.77
N GLY A 160 -3.41 26.30 -7.36
CA GLY A 160 -3.63 27.55 -8.07
C GLY A 160 -3.13 27.57 -9.51
N ASN A 161 -2.59 26.48 -10.04
CA ASN A 161 -2.09 26.38 -11.41
C ASN A 161 -2.95 25.48 -12.28
N LYS A 162 -3.19 25.87 -13.55
CA LYS A 162 -3.79 24.99 -14.54
C LYS A 162 -2.90 23.77 -14.75
N VAL A 163 -3.53 22.56 -14.77
CA VAL A 163 -2.80 21.30 -14.98
C VAL A 163 -3.40 20.52 -16.14
N PHE A 164 -2.54 20.09 -17.06
CA PHE A 164 -2.87 19.25 -18.21
C PHE A 164 -2.21 17.87 -18.13
N SER A 165 -1.30 17.70 -17.17
CA SER A 165 -0.69 16.43 -16.84
C SER A 165 -0.48 16.33 -15.33
N LEU A 166 -0.87 15.18 -14.77
CA LEU A 166 -0.75 14.86 -13.35
C LEU A 166 -0.03 13.51 -13.19
N LYS A 167 0.66 13.38 -12.08
CA LYS A 167 1.27 12.11 -11.65
C LYS A 167 0.92 11.86 -10.19
N MET A 168 0.46 10.65 -9.87
CA MET A 168 0.20 10.24 -8.49
C MET A 168 0.62 8.80 -8.25
N GLU A 169 0.82 8.43 -6.98
CA GLU A 169 1.07 7.05 -6.59
C GLU A 169 -0.23 6.30 -6.33
N GLU A 170 -0.27 5.02 -6.67
CA GLU A 170 -1.38 4.11 -6.32
C GLU A 170 -1.61 4.10 -4.80
N ASN A 171 -2.88 4.03 -4.37
CA ASN A 171 -3.28 4.05 -2.96
C ASN A 171 -2.90 5.34 -2.20
N THR A 172 -2.82 6.45 -2.91
CA THR A 172 -2.74 7.79 -2.31
C THR A 172 -3.97 8.61 -2.65
N SER A 173 -4.09 9.78 -2.01
CA SER A 173 -5.14 10.77 -2.31
C SER A 173 -4.52 12.02 -2.89
N GLN A 174 -5.17 12.60 -3.89
CA GLN A 174 -4.73 13.85 -4.50
C GLN A 174 -5.90 14.79 -4.70
N ASN A 175 -5.78 16.02 -4.19
CA ASN A 175 -6.79 17.06 -4.36
C ASN A 175 -6.55 17.81 -5.66
N LEU A 176 -7.63 18.16 -6.33
CA LEU A 176 -7.65 19.01 -7.50
C LEU A 176 -8.95 19.83 -7.53
N ALA A 177 -8.98 20.90 -8.31
CA ALA A 177 -10.18 21.68 -8.54
C ALA A 177 -10.53 21.69 -10.04
N LEU A 178 -11.81 21.72 -10.35
CA LEU A 178 -12.32 22.04 -11.67
C LEU A 178 -12.73 23.52 -11.67
N LYS A 179 -12.12 24.32 -12.52
CA LYS A 179 -12.28 25.77 -12.59
C LYS A 179 -12.78 26.23 -13.95
N TYR A 180 -13.42 27.41 -13.96
CA TYR A 180 -13.73 28.21 -15.14
C TYR A 180 -13.43 29.68 -14.81
N TYR A 181 -13.60 30.61 -15.74
CA TYR A 181 -13.20 32.00 -15.58
C TYR A 181 -13.81 32.74 -14.36
N ALA A 182 -14.97 32.27 -13.85
CA ALA A 182 -15.67 32.89 -12.71
C ALA A 182 -15.49 32.11 -11.38
N GLY A 183 -14.69 31.05 -11.34
CA GLY A 183 -14.44 30.30 -10.09
C GLY A 183 -14.46 28.76 -10.22
N GLY A 184 -14.85 28.08 -9.15
CA GLY A 184 -14.97 26.62 -9.13
C GLY A 184 -16.23 26.12 -9.83
N ARG A 185 -16.13 25.00 -10.57
CA ARG A 185 -17.29 24.33 -11.18
C ARG A 185 -17.83 23.23 -10.27
N ALA A 186 -18.91 23.52 -9.58
CA ALA A 186 -19.57 22.58 -8.66
C ALA A 186 -20.34 21.48 -9.38
N ASN A 187 -20.56 20.37 -8.67
CA ASN A 187 -21.37 19.22 -9.09
C ASN A 187 -20.95 18.62 -10.43
N ALA A 188 -19.67 18.76 -10.80
CA ALA A 188 -19.11 18.12 -11.96
C ALA A 188 -18.66 16.68 -11.62
N GLN A 189 -19.05 15.74 -12.46
CA GLN A 189 -18.57 14.36 -12.36
C GLN A 189 -17.18 14.25 -12.99
N ILE A 190 -16.18 13.93 -12.20
CA ILE A 190 -14.82 13.66 -12.68
C ILE A 190 -14.75 12.22 -13.19
N THR A 191 -14.35 12.07 -14.43
CA THR A 191 -14.28 10.78 -15.12
C THR A 191 -12.85 10.37 -15.37
N LEU A 192 -12.49 9.13 -15.02
CA LEU A 192 -11.21 8.49 -15.32
C LEU A 192 -11.35 7.66 -16.60
N ILE A 193 -10.65 8.06 -17.65
CA ILE A 193 -10.68 7.42 -18.98
C ILE A 193 -9.36 6.67 -19.17
N PRO A 194 -9.36 5.34 -19.31
CA PRO A 194 -8.12 4.60 -19.63
C PRO A 194 -7.55 5.06 -20.98
N LYS A 195 -6.22 5.19 -21.07
CA LYS A 195 -5.53 5.54 -22.32
C LYS A 195 -5.98 4.63 -23.46
N GLY A 196 -6.30 5.22 -24.61
CA GLY A 196 -6.83 4.53 -25.79
C GLY A 196 -8.32 4.18 -25.71
N LYS A 197 -9.06 4.78 -24.77
CA LYS A 197 -10.53 4.71 -24.70
C LYS A 197 -11.15 6.09 -24.83
N SER A 198 -12.40 6.15 -25.31
CA SER A 198 -13.23 7.36 -25.35
C SER A 198 -14.21 7.45 -24.19
N GLU A 199 -14.38 6.38 -23.43
CA GLU A 199 -15.28 6.30 -22.28
C GLU A 199 -14.52 5.92 -21.02
N GLY A 200 -15.00 6.39 -19.88
CA GLY A 200 -14.39 6.16 -18.60
C GLY A 200 -15.40 5.94 -17.47
N LYS A 201 -14.89 5.87 -16.25
CA LYS A 201 -15.67 5.68 -15.05
C LYS A 201 -15.66 6.97 -14.22
N SER A 202 -16.82 7.41 -13.73
CA SER A 202 -16.89 8.48 -12.72
C SER A 202 -16.20 8.02 -11.43
N ILE A 203 -15.29 8.87 -10.91
CA ILE A 203 -14.46 8.57 -9.75
C ILE A 203 -14.62 9.58 -8.61
N ALA A 204 -15.09 10.79 -8.92
CA ALA A 204 -15.33 11.83 -7.93
C ALA A 204 -16.39 12.82 -8.45
N VAL A 205 -16.93 13.63 -7.55
CA VAL A 205 -17.81 14.76 -7.87
C VAL A 205 -17.25 16.00 -7.19
N THR A 206 -17.22 17.11 -7.89
CA THR A 206 -16.74 18.37 -7.31
C THR A 206 -17.72 18.94 -6.28
N ASP A 207 -17.20 19.49 -5.20
CA ASP A 207 -17.94 20.22 -4.17
C ASP A 207 -18.45 21.59 -4.69
N GLU A 208 -19.08 22.39 -3.82
CA GLU A 208 -19.59 23.74 -4.13
C GLU A 208 -18.52 24.71 -4.60
N ASN A 209 -17.25 24.49 -4.26
CA ASN A 209 -16.10 25.30 -4.66
C ASN A 209 -15.36 24.73 -5.87
N GLY A 210 -15.86 23.65 -6.45
CA GLY A 210 -15.27 22.95 -7.58
C GLY A 210 -14.12 21.99 -7.20
N ASN A 211 -13.89 21.70 -5.92
CA ASN A 211 -12.83 20.83 -5.49
C ASN A 211 -13.27 19.36 -5.53
N ALA A 212 -12.33 18.48 -5.81
CA ALA A 212 -12.51 17.04 -5.75
C ALA A 212 -11.24 16.36 -5.24
N THR A 213 -11.39 15.18 -4.64
CA THR A 213 -10.27 14.34 -4.21
C THR A 213 -10.27 13.04 -5.02
N LEU A 214 -9.15 12.74 -5.67
CA LEU A 214 -8.92 11.46 -6.33
C LEU A 214 -8.38 10.48 -5.30
N THR A 215 -8.95 9.29 -5.21
CA THR A 215 -8.54 8.22 -4.28
C THR A 215 -8.58 6.86 -4.96
N ASP A 216 -7.83 5.89 -4.42
CA ASP A 216 -7.91 4.46 -4.77
C ASP A 216 -7.72 4.16 -6.27
N LEU A 217 -6.96 4.99 -6.98
CA LEU A 217 -6.67 4.76 -8.39
C LEU A 217 -5.60 3.68 -8.54
N LYS A 218 -5.74 2.88 -9.59
CA LYS A 218 -4.82 1.80 -9.93
C LYS A 218 -3.73 2.26 -10.88
N THR A 219 -2.56 1.68 -10.75
CA THR A 219 -1.42 1.91 -11.66
C THR A 219 -1.86 1.83 -13.12
N GLY A 220 -1.48 2.82 -13.91
CA GLY A 220 -1.82 2.92 -15.33
C GLY A 220 -1.71 4.32 -15.89
N GLU A 221 -1.96 4.44 -17.19
CA GLU A 221 -2.06 5.72 -17.90
C GLU A 221 -3.54 6.01 -18.21
N TYR A 222 -3.97 7.19 -17.86
CA TYR A 222 -5.35 7.64 -17.95
C TYR A 222 -5.44 9.07 -18.43
N TYR A 223 -6.66 9.49 -18.77
CA TYR A 223 -7.07 10.87 -18.88
C TYR A 223 -8.15 11.16 -17.83
N LEU A 224 -8.08 12.34 -17.22
CA LEU A 224 -9.18 12.90 -16.43
C LEU A 224 -10.00 13.78 -17.36
N SER A 225 -11.31 13.65 -17.25
CA SER A 225 -12.27 14.56 -17.86
C SER A 225 -13.39 14.89 -16.88
N ALA A 226 -14.31 15.77 -17.25
CA ALA A 226 -15.44 16.12 -16.40
C ALA A 226 -16.70 16.37 -17.24
N THR A 227 -17.85 16.09 -16.65
CA THR A 227 -19.17 16.39 -17.21
C THR A 227 -20.08 17.02 -16.16
N VAL A 228 -21.09 17.80 -16.58
CA VAL A 228 -22.12 18.32 -15.68
C VAL A 228 -23.51 18.10 -16.27
N ASN A 229 -24.50 17.84 -15.42
CA ASN A 229 -25.92 17.82 -15.78
C ASN A 229 -26.56 19.15 -15.32
N ALA A 230 -26.06 20.28 -15.83
CA ALA A 230 -26.53 21.60 -15.43
C ALA A 230 -26.31 22.63 -16.57
N ASN A 231 -27.12 23.68 -16.60
CA ASN A 231 -26.89 24.83 -17.47
C ASN A 231 -26.03 25.89 -16.75
N PRO A 232 -25.08 26.49 -17.44
CA PRO A 232 -24.61 26.15 -18.78
C PRO A 232 -23.82 24.84 -18.80
N PRO A 233 -23.80 24.09 -19.91
CA PRO A 233 -22.95 22.89 -20.06
C PRO A 233 -21.47 23.26 -20.04
N ILE A 234 -20.60 22.27 -19.92
CA ILE A 234 -19.15 22.47 -19.95
C ILE A 234 -18.53 21.81 -21.18
N VAL A 235 -17.48 22.43 -21.69
CA VAL A 235 -16.53 21.77 -22.58
C VAL A 235 -15.72 20.80 -21.72
N MET A 236 -15.78 19.51 -22.04
CA MET A 236 -15.11 18.46 -21.25
C MET A 236 -13.59 18.67 -21.25
N PRO A 237 -12.97 18.96 -20.11
CA PRO A 237 -11.53 19.13 -20.03
C PRO A 237 -10.82 17.79 -20.25
N LEU A 238 -9.56 17.83 -20.67
CA LEU A 238 -8.73 16.64 -20.75
C LEU A 238 -7.41 16.89 -20.01
N CYS A 239 -7.09 16.05 -19.04
CA CYS A 239 -5.83 16.11 -18.30
C CYS A 239 -5.21 14.72 -18.26
N LYS A 240 -3.98 14.55 -18.71
CA LYS A 240 -3.25 13.29 -18.64
C LYS A 240 -3.00 12.93 -17.18
N LEU A 241 -3.25 11.69 -16.80
CA LEU A 241 -2.96 11.18 -15.46
C LEU A 241 -2.12 9.89 -15.54
N GLN A 242 -0.94 9.95 -14.99
CA GLN A 242 -0.12 8.76 -14.77
C GLN A 242 -0.22 8.33 -13.31
N VAL A 243 -0.78 7.15 -13.07
CA VAL A 243 -0.76 6.50 -11.76
C VAL A 243 0.39 5.51 -11.74
N ILE A 244 1.36 5.74 -10.87
CA ILE A 244 2.53 4.85 -10.70
C ILE A 244 2.36 3.95 -9.47
N PRO A 245 3.02 2.79 -9.42
CA PRO A 245 3.00 1.95 -8.22
C PRO A 245 3.56 2.68 -7.00
N ASN A 246 2.97 2.43 -5.82
CA ASN A 246 3.49 2.93 -4.56
C ASN A 246 4.35 1.86 -3.90
N ILE A 247 5.67 2.00 -4.02
CA ILE A 247 6.64 1.03 -3.49
C ILE A 247 6.52 0.87 -1.96
N LYS A 248 6.30 1.96 -1.21
CA LYS A 248 6.12 1.91 0.25
C LYS A 248 4.90 1.06 0.62
N TYR A 249 3.78 1.28 -0.06
CA TYR A 249 2.56 0.51 0.15
C TYR A 249 2.74 -0.96 -0.20
N ASN A 250 3.40 -1.26 -1.32
CA ASN A 250 3.64 -2.63 -1.75
C ASN A 250 4.50 -3.41 -0.75
N ILE A 251 5.56 -2.79 -0.24
CA ILE A 251 6.42 -3.41 0.78
C ILE A 251 5.64 -3.57 2.09
N ALA A 252 4.97 -2.53 2.58
CA ALA A 252 4.18 -2.58 3.81
C ALA A 252 3.12 -3.68 3.77
N ALA A 253 2.48 -3.91 2.61
CA ALA A 253 1.50 -4.99 2.44
C ALA A 253 2.10 -6.40 2.62
N THR A 254 3.42 -6.56 2.49
CA THR A 254 4.10 -7.84 2.75
C THR A 254 4.42 -8.05 4.24
N TYR A 255 4.36 -6.98 5.05
CA TYR A 255 4.77 -6.98 6.45
C TYR A 255 3.62 -7.14 7.44
N THR A 256 2.37 -7.25 6.97
CA THR A 256 1.18 -7.33 7.84
C THR A 256 1.22 -8.51 8.84
N GLN A 257 1.95 -9.57 8.55
CA GLN A 257 2.09 -10.75 9.41
C GLN A 257 3.46 -10.84 10.10
N THR A 258 4.24 -9.76 10.09
CA THR A 258 5.58 -9.78 10.70
C THR A 258 5.50 -9.89 12.23
N THR A 259 6.54 -10.48 12.81
CA THR A 259 6.89 -10.41 14.23
C THR A 259 8.35 -9.97 14.42
N ASP A 260 8.99 -9.52 13.36
CA ASP A 260 10.32 -8.96 13.42
C ASP A 260 10.27 -7.51 13.96
N PRO A 261 11.03 -7.17 15.02
CA PRO A 261 10.96 -5.86 15.65
C PRO A 261 11.31 -4.70 14.70
N TRP A 262 12.27 -4.86 13.80
CA TRP A 262 12.65 -3.79 12.87
C TRP A 262 11.54 -3.46 11.89
N THR A 263 10.93 -4.47 11.31
CA THR A 263 9.78 -4.31 10.41
C THR A 263 8.57 -3.69 11.12
N ILE A 264 8.37 -4.00 12.41
CA ILE A 264 7.31 -3.39 13.22
C ILE A 264 7.59 -1.90 13.45
N ILE A 265 8.84 -1.54 13.77
CA ILE A 265 9.28 -0.14 13.89
C ILE A 265 9.02 0.61 12.58
N ASP A 266 9.38 0.03 11.44
CA ASP A 266 9.17 0.63 10.13
C ASP A 266 7.70 0.82 9.78
N MET A 267 6.86 -0.17 10.10
CA MET A 267 5.40 -0.07 9.92
C MET A 267 4.80 1.01 10.82
N ALA A 268 5.29 1.16 12.05
CA ALA A 268 4.87 2.22 12.96
C ALA A 268 5.31 3.60 12.46
N ALA A 269 6.56 3.75 12.02
CA ALA A 269 7.07 4.99 11.44
C ALA A 269 6.31 5.39 10.15
N TYR A 270 5.87 4.41 9.36
CA TYR A 270 5.03 4.64 8.18
C TYR A 270 3.57 5.00 8.54
N GLY A 271 3.13 4.75 9.80
CA GLY A 271 1.75 4.95 10.25
C GLY A 271 0.81 3.81 9.85
N GLN A 272 1.33 2.60 9.66
CA GLN A 272 0.58 1.40 9.27
C GLN A 272 0.58 0.30 10.34
N GLN A 273 0.89 0.63 11.61
CA GLN A 273 0.90 -0.31 12.74
C GLN A 273 -0.43 -1.02 12.96
N ASP A 274 -1.53 -0.40 12.55
CA ASP A 274 -2.88 -0.99 12.60
C ASP A 274 -3.09 -2.15 11.59
N LYS A 275 -2.21 -2.29 10.62
CA LYS A 275 -2.24 -3.36 9.62
C LYS A 275 -1.50 -4.61 10.07
N LEU A 276 -0.81 -4.57 11.20
CA LEU A 276 -0.07 -5.70 11.74
C LEU A 276 -1.04 -6.74 12.32
N GLU A 277 -1.16 -7.88 11.64
CA GLU A 277 -2.07 -8.97 12.03
C GLU A 277 -1.56 -9.78 13.23
N ASN A 278 -0.23 -9.81 13.46
CA ASN A 278 0.42 -10.52 14.57
C ASN A 278 0.91 -9.58 15.68
N LYS A 279 0.35 -8.35 15.75
CA LYS A 279 0.72 -7.34 16.74
C LYS A 279 0.72 -7.90 18.17
N ASP A 280 -0.37 -8.56 18.57
CA ASP A 280 -0.52 -9.07 19.95
C ASP A 280 0.52 -10.15 20.27
N ALA A 281 0.80 -11.05 19.34
CA ALA A 281 1.82 -12.08 19.51
C ALA A 281 3.23 -11.47 19.66
N TYR A 282 3.50 -10.39 18.90
CA TYR A 282 4.75 -9.66 19.07
C TYR A 282 4.83 -8.96 20.44
N VAL A 283 3.78 -8.27 20.86
CA VAL A 283 3.73 -7.55 22.15
C VAL A 283 4.04 -8.51 23.30
N GLU A 284 3.44 -9.68 23.33
CA GLU A 284 3.72 -10.69 24.36
C GLU A 284 5.18 -11.20 24.30
N SER A 285 5.72 -11.39 23.08
CA SER A 285 7.13 -11.75 22.91
C SER A 285 8.08 -10.63 23.39
N ALA A 286 7.75 -9.37 23.09
CA ALA A 286 8.54 -8.19 23.49
C ALA A 286 8.53 -8.00 25.03
N LYS A 287 7.37 -8.15 25.67
CA LYS A 287 7.25 -8.14 27.14
C LYS A 287 8.13 -9.21 27.78
N LYS A 288 8.13 -10.42 27.23
CA LYS A 288 9.00 -11.50 27.72
C LYS A 288 10.48 -11.14 27.52
N THR A 289 10.87 -10.59 26.38
CA THR A 289 12.25 -10.13 26.11
C THR A 289 12.69 -9.10 27.15
N ILE A 290 11.83 -8.13 27.46
CA ILE A 290 12.09 -7.11 28.47
C ILE A 290 12.21 -7.73 29.88
N SER A 291 11.31 -8.65 30.25
CA SER A 291 11.35 -9.33 31.54
C SER A 291 12.61 -10.17 31.71
N GLU A 292 13.04 -10.90 30.70
CA GLU A 292 14.25 -11.72 30.70
C GLU A 292 15.53 -10.89 30.63
N ASN A 293 15.51 -9.75 29.94
CA ASN A 293 16.60 -8.77 29.79
C ASN A 293 18.00 -9.40 29.56
N LYS A 294 18.07 -10.41 28.67
CA LYS A 294 19.30 -11.18 28.46
C LYS A 294 20.35 -10.45 27.63
N LEU A 295 19.87 -9.67 26.65
CA LEU A 295 20.70 -8.93 25.70
C LEU A 295 20.17 -7.50 25.58
N ASN A 296 21.03 -6.50 25.78
CA ASN A 296 20.67 -5.09 25.69
C ASN A 296 19.99 -4.76 24.36
N THR A 297 20.60 -5.16 23.24
CA THR A 297 20.09 -4.85 21.90
C THR A 297 18.71 -5.44 21.61
N ASP A 298 18.32 -6.55 22.23
CA ASP A 298 16.98 -7.12 22.09
C ASP A 298 15.96 -6.37 22.94
N THR A 299 16.35 -5.94 24.16
CA THR A 299 15.53 -5.09 25.02
C THR A 299 15.34 -3.70 24.42
N GLU A 300 16.40 -3.09 23.87
CA GLU A 300 16.35 -1.80 23.17
C GLU A 300 15.38 -1.83 21.96
N LYS A 301 15.49 -2.84 21.11
CA LYS A 301 14.57 -3.05 19.97
C LYS A 301 13.12 -3.24 20.42
N ALA A 302 12.91 -4.02 21.49
CA ALA A 302 11.57 -4.23 22.04
C ALA A 302 10.96 -2.93 22.56
N ILE A 303 11.74 -2.09 23.25
CA ILE A 303 11.32 -0.77 23.72
C ILE A 303 10.92 0.13 22.55
N ILE A 304 11.78 0.26 21.52
CA ILE A 304 11.51 1.11 20.35
C ILE A 304 10.24 0.64 19.63
N ALA A 305 10.12 -0.66 19.40
CA ALA A 305 8.96 -1.23 18.70
C ALA A 305 7.65 -1.07 19.49
N LEU A 306 7.67 -1.31 20.82
CA LEU A 306 6.50 -1.08 21.67
C LEU A 306 6.10 0.39 21.71
N SER A 307 7.07 1.32 21.78
CA SER A 307 6.82 2.75 21.68
C SER A 307 6.13 3.11 20.36
N GLY A 308 6.61 2.57 19.23
CA GLY A 308 5.99 2.73 17.92
C GLY A 308 4.58 2.14 17.82
N LEU A 309 4.29 1.08 18.56
CA LEU A 309 2.95 0.51 18.68
C LEU A 309 2.04 1.28 19.66
N GLY A 310 2.54 2.34 20.31
CA GLY A 310 1.78 3.17 21.22
C GLY A 310 1.68 2.65 22.66
N TYR A 311 2.62 1.80 23.09
CA TYR A 311 2.69 1.34 24.48
C TYR A 311 3.59 2.24 25.31
N ASP A 312 3.15 2.55 26.55
CA ASP A 312 4.02 3.19 27.54
C ASP A 312 4.97 2.16 28.17
N VAL A 313 6.19 2.13 27.67
CA VAL A 313 7.20 1.16 28.15
C VAL A 313 7.73 1.48 29.54
N SER A 314 7.46 2.66 30.11
CA SER A 314 7.78 2.98 31.50
C SER A 314 6.79 2.35 32.49
N ASN A 315 5.66 1.81 31.99
CA ASN A 315 4.58 1.27 32.83
C ASN A 315 3.87 0.06 32.18
N LEU A 316 4.66 -0.89 31.65
CA LEU A 316 4.13 -2.09 30.98
C LEU A 316 3.46 -3.03 31.98
N ASP A 317 2.34 -3.63 31.59
CA ASP A 317 1.76 -4.75 32.31
C ASP A 317 2.38 -6.05 31.77
N ILE A 318 3.13 -6.73 32.63
CA ILE A 318 3.74 -8.03 32.34
C ILE A 318 3.27 -9.01 33.42
N ASP A 319 2.44 -9.96 33.05
CA ASP A 319 1.88 -11.00 33.95
C ASP A 319 1.16 -10.42 35.20
N GLY A 320 0.53 -9.22 35.04
CA GLY A 320 -0.18 -8.52 36.12
C GLY A 320 0.69 -7.61 36.97
N GLU A 321 1.99 -7.54 36.72
CA GLU A 321 2.93 -6.63 37.37
C GLU A 321 3.27 -5.41 36.52
N LYS A 322 3.43 -4.23 37.12
CA LYS A 322 3.87 -3.02 36.43
C LYS A 322 5.38 -2.98 36.34
N VAL A 323 5.91 -3.07 35.14
CA VAL A 323 7.33 -3.10 34.82
C VAL A 323 7.74 -1.84 34.06
N ASN A 324 8.77 -1.16 34.52
CA ASN A 324 9.44 -0.11 33.75
C ASN A 324 10.54 -0.73 32.89
N ALA A 325 10.32 -0.81 31.59
CA ALA A 325 11.26 -1.40 30.63
C ALA A 325 12.57 -0.58 30.52
N ILE A 326 12.53 0.73 30.78
CA ILE A 326 13.74 1.56 30.79
C ILE A 326 14.61 1.18 32.00
N SER A 327 14.01 1.01 33.19
CA SER A 327 14.75 0.51 34.36
C SER A 327 15.37 -0.85 34.09
N LYS A 328 14.60 -1.75 33.43
CA LYS A 328 15.10 -3.08 33.04
C LYS A 328 16.30 -2.99 32.10
N LEU A 329 16.27 -2.14 31.10
CA LEU A 329 17.37 -1.95 30.15
C LEU A 329 18.67 -1.58 30.90
N PHE A 330 18.57 -0.67 31.87
CA PHE A 330 19.71 -0.17 32.63
C PHE A 330 20.16 -1.06 33.79
N GLU A 331 19.51 -2.21 34.05
CA GLU A 331 20.07 -3.27 34.92
C GLU A 331 21.34 -3.90 34.32
N ASN A 332 21.49 -3.85 33.00
CA ASN A 332 22.67 -4.34 32.27
C ASN A 332 23.62 -3.18 31.95
N LYS A 333 24.91 -3.47 31.95
CA LYS A 333 25.91 -2.47 31.54
C LYS A 333 25.83 -2.16 30.04
N ILE A 334 25.70 -0.90 29.69
CA ILE A 334 25.79 -0.37 28.34
C ILE A 334 27.27 -0.04 28.07
N ASN A 335 27.95 -0.72 27.15
CA ASN A 335 29.41 -0.61 27.03
C ASN A 335 30.00 -0.83 25.64
N ASP A 336 29.17 -0.82 24.57
CA ASP A 336 29.65 -0.93 23.18
C ASP A 336 28.94 0.07 22.27
N THR A 337 29.46 0.26 21.06
CA THR A 337 28.97 1.27 20.11
C THR A 337 27.49 1.07 19.77
N SER A 338 27.05 -0.17 19.48
CA SER A 338 25.67 -0.43 19.13
C SER A 338 24.75 -0.26 20.34
N ALA A 339 25.16 -0.72 21.53
CA ALA A 339 24.37 -0.55 22.73
C ALA A 339 24.18 0.93 23.08
N TYR A 340 25.21 1.80 22.95
CA TYR A 340 25.03 3.24 23.16
C TYR A 340 24.03 3.86 22.17
N MET A 341 24.13 3.50 20.86
CA MET A 341 23.25 4.03 19.84
C MET A 341 21.80 3.61 20.06
N PHE A 342 21.56 2.33 20.34
CA PHE A 342 20.20 1.84 20.51
C PHE A 342 19.62 2.15 21.89
N ALA A 343 20.43 2.25 22.97
CA ALA A 343 19.94 2.75 24.24
C ALA A 343 19.46 4.20 24.15
N LEU A 344 20.21 5.08 23.45
CA LEU A 344 19.74 6.44 23.14
C LEU A 344 18.45 6.43 22.34
N SER A 345 18.40 5.64 21.24
CA SER A 345 17.18 5.53 20.43
C SER A 345 16.00 4.98 21.24
N ALA A 346 16.21 4.03 22.16
CA ALA A 346 15.17 3.47 23.01
C ALA A 346 14.61 4.49 24.00
N VAL A 347 15.46 5.23 24.71
CA VAL A 347 14.99 6.25 25.66
C VAL A 347 14.37 7.45 24.96
N ASP A 348 14.82 7.77 23.73
CA ASP A 348 14.30 8.90 22.96
C ASP A 348 13.05 8.54 22.17
N SER A 349 12.76 7.24 21.96
CA SER A 349 11.60 6.77 21.18
C SER A 349 10.26 7.29 21.71
N GLY A 350 10.10 7.43 23.02
CA GLY A 350 8.95 8.02 23.70
C GLY A 350 9.33 9.14 24.68
N LYS A 351 10.57 9.69 24.61
CA LYS A 351 11.11 10.68 25.55
C LYS A 351 11.12 10.19 27.02
N TYR A 352 11.48 8.94 27.23
CA TYR A 352 11.46 8.32 28.55
C TYR A 352 12.57 8.85 29.48
N THR A 353 12.29 8.87 30.76
CA THR A 353 13.27 9.25 31.80
C THR A 353 14.13 8.04 32.16
N ILE A 354 15.44 8.22 32.14
CA ILE A 354 16.38 7.22 32.67
C ILE A 354 16.33 7.28 34.22
N PRO A 355 16.26 6.16 34.94
CA PRO A 355 16.31 6.14 36.40
C PRO A 355 17.54 6.84 36.96
N SER A 356 17.39 7.57 38.07
CA SER A 356 18.46 8.36 38.65
C SER A 356 19.59 7.52 39.27
N ASP A 357 19.30 6.25 39.56
CA ASP A 357 20.21 5.24 40.08
C ASP A 357 20.85 4.35 39.00
N ALA A 358 20.53 4.60 37.69
CA ALA A 358 21.17 3.91 36.57
C ALA A 358 22.66 4.31 36.46
N ASP A 359 23.51 3.35 36.09
CA ASP A 359 24.96 3.59 35.88
C ASP A 359 25.24 4.62 34.76
N ASN A 360 24.33 4.77 33.81
CA ASN A 360 24.43 5.69 32.67
C ASN A 360 23.26 6.69 32.64
N SER A 361 23.57 7.98 32.73
CA SER A 361 22.59 9.02 32.35
C SER A 361 22.61 9.24 30.84
N ARG A 362 21.56 9.87 30.26
CA ARG A 362 21.51 10.29 28.83
C ARG A 362 22.77 11.06 28.42
N LYS A 363 23.20 11.99 29.24
CA LYS A 363 24.43 12.75 29.06
C LYS A 363 25.69 11.85 29.02
N GLN A 364 25.76 10.81 29.86
CA GLN A 364 26.88 9.88 29.85
C GLN A 364 26.87 9.01 28.58
N LEU A 365 25.70 8.48 28.17
CA LEU A 365 25.58 7.72 26.91
C LEU A 365 26.05 8.53 25.72
N VAL A 366 25.61 9.79 25.59
CA VAL A 366 26.04 10.70 24.51
C VAL A 366 27.55 10.90 24.55
N LYS A 367 28.12 11.18 25.74
CA LYS A 367 29.55 11.37 25.90
C LYS A 367 30.35 10.12 25.52
N ASP A 368 29.89 8.94 25.93
CA ASP A 368 30.58 7.68 25.68
C ASP A 368 30.51 7.32 24.18
N LEU A 369 29.36 7.54 23.51
CA LEU A 369 29.26 7.40 22.08
C LEU A 369 30.20 8.36 21.34
N LEU A 370 30.32 9.64 21.76
CA LEU A 370 31.25 10.59 21.19
C LEU A 370 32.72 10.17 21.36
N ASN A 371 33.06 9.56 22.50
CA ASN A 371 34.43 9.08 22.79
C ASN A 371 34.83 7.90 21.87
N LEU A 372 33.86 7.21 21.23
CA LEU A 372 34.10 6.15 20.28
C LEU A 372 34.20 6.65 18.81
N GLN A 373 34.14 7.97 18.59
CA GLN A 373 34.38 8.52 17.26
C GLN A 373 35.81 8.25 16.80
N THR A 374 35.99 7.65 15.64
CA THR A 374 37.28 7.28 15.07
C THR A 374 38.08 8.51 14.60
N ALA A 375 39.36 8.36 14.34
CA ALA A 375 40.23 9.44 13.86
C ALA A 375 39.77 9.96 12.48
N ASP A 376 39.15 9.11 11.65
CA ASP A 376 38.56 9.45 10.35
C ASP A 376 37.09 9.93 10.44
N LYS A 377 36.65 10.34 11.62
CA LYS A 377 35.43 11.13 11.90
C LYS A 377 34.12 10.35 11.80
N GLY A 378 34.13 9.05 11.79
CA GLY A 378 32.94 8.20 11.86
C GLY A 378 32.91 7.33 13.10
N TRP A 379 32.12 6.27 13.04
CA TRP A 379 32.04 5.24 14.08
C TRP A 379 32.25 3.85 13.49
N ALA A 380 32.74 2.92 14.30
CA ALA A 380 32.92 1.53 13.93
C ALA A 380 32.17 0.62 14.90
N TYR A 381 31.67 -0.50 14.40
CA TYR A 381 31.09 -1.52 15.25
C TYR A 381 32.17 -2.18 16.13
N VAL A 382 32.11 -1.92 17.41
CA VAL A 382 33.05 -2.47 18.39
C VAL A 382 32.34 -2.79 19.71
N VAL A 383 32.81 -3.83 20.37
CA VAL A 383 32.42 -4.18 21.76
C VAL A 383 33.55 -3.70 22.67
N GLY A 384 33.26 -2.77 23.56
CA GLY A 384 34.27 -2.17 24.47
C GLY A 384 35.09 -1.05 23.81
N LEU A 385 36.39 -0.97 24.11
CA LEU A 385 37.29 0.04 23.58
C LEU A 385 37.65 -0.26 22.11
N LEU A 386 37.78 0.80 21.29
CA LEU A 386 38.21 0.69 19.90
C LEU A 386 39.59 0.00 19.81
N PRO A 387 39.75 -1.07 19.03
CA PRO A 387 41.06 -1.62 18.73
C PRO A 387 41.93 -0.57 18.02
N GLU A 388 43.21 -0.60 18.28
CA GLU A 388 44.18 0.27 17.62
C GLU A 388 44.10 0.09 16.10
N GLY A 389 44.01 1.20 15.34
CA GLY A 389 43.90 1.20 13.89
C GLY A 389 42.52 0.88 13.32
N LYS A 390 41.47 0.73 14.14
CA LYS A 390 40.10 0.58 13.65
C LYS A 390 39.62 1.88 12.95
N THR A 391 39.12 1.75 11.73
CA THR A 391 38.54 2.84 10.93
C THR A 391 37.03 2.81 11.05
N GLN A 392 36.37 3.91 10.69
CA GLN A 392 34.92 4.00 10.65
C GLN A 392 34.29 3.03 9.66
N GLU A 393 33.04 2.67 9.91
CA GLU A 393 32.15 1.93 9.02
C GLU A 393 30.95 2.83 8.66
N THR A 394 30.61 2.89 7.38
CA THR A 394 29.57 3.81 6.88
C THR A 394 28.22 3.57 7.54
N ASP A 395 27.79 2.31 7.66
CA ASP A 395 26.52 1.93 8.27
C ASP A 395 26.48 2.26 9.76
N THR A 396 27.53 1.93 10.50
CA THR A 396 27.65 2.25 11.93
C THR A 396 27.70 3.76 12.17
N THR A 397 28.38 4.50 11.29
CA THR A 397 28.39 5.96 11.34
C THR A 397 26.99 6.54 11.13
N ALA A 398 26.24 6.05 10.15
CA ALA A 398 24.86 6.48 9.91
C ALA A 398 23.95 6.21 11.10
N MET A 399 24.07 5.04 11.75
CA MET A 399 23.33 4.70 12.97
C MET A 399 23.68 5.65 14.13
N ALA A 400 24.96 5.98 14.33
CA ALA A 400 25.39 6.92 15.37
C ALA A 400 24.83 8.33 15.12
N LEU A 401 24.82 8.78 13.84
CA LEU A 401 24.20 10.06 13.45
C LEU A 401 22.71 10.08 13.75
N THR A 402 21.99 8.98 13.47
CA THR A 402 20.56 8.87 13.78
C THR A 402 20.30 8.98 15.27
N ALA A 403 21.09 8.30 16.11
CA ALA A 403 20.99 8.36 17.56
C ALA A 403 21.37 9.74 18.15
N LEU A 404 22.33 10.44 17.53
CA LEU A 404 22.77 11.77 17.95
C LEU A 404 21.91 12.91 17.39
N ALA A 405 21.02 12.66 16.44
CA ALA A 405 20.21 13.69 15.78
C ALA A 405 19.39 14.56 16.75
N PRO A 406 18.70 14.02 17.78
CA PRO A 406 17.95 14.84 18.75
C PRO A 406 18.83 15.87 19.46
N TYR A 407 20.04 15.47 19.85
CA TYR A 407 21.01 16.30 20.55
C TYR A 407 21.69 17.32 19.64
N TYR A 408 21.87 16.96 18.39
CA TYR A 408 22.38 17.87 17.35
C TYR A 408 21.35 18.94 16.96
N LEU A 409 20.06 18.58 16.89
CA LEU A 409 18.99 19.51 16.47
C LEU A 409 18.53 20.44 17.58
N ALA A 410 18.79 20.12 18.86
CA ALA A 410 18.44 20.98 19.99
C ALA A 410 19.05 22.38 19.83
N ASP A 411 18.31 23.42 20.25
CA ASP A 411 18.72 24.82 20.10
C ASP A 411 19.85 25.17 21.05
N ASN A 412 19.95 24.49 22.20
CA ASN A 412 20.98 24.75 23.23
C ASN A 412 21.28 23.49 24.06
N ALA A 413 22.25 23.58 24.94
CA ALA A 413 22.71 22.48 25.79
C ALA A 413 21.66 22.04 26.83
N GLU A 414 20.82 22.94 27.33
CA GLU A 414 19.77 22.67 28.30
C GLU A 414 18.67 21.81 27.66
N GLU A 415 18.19 22.19 26.46
CA GLU A 415 17.22 21.43 25.68
C GLU A 415 17.74 20.03 25.30
N ALA A 416 19.04 19.93 24.98
CA ALA A 416 19.73 18.67 24.73
C ALA A 416 19.96 17.83 26.01
N GLU A 417 19.66 18.32 27.19
CA GLU A 417 20.01 17.71 28.51
C GLU A 417 21.51 17.42 28.64
N LEU A 418 22.37 18.27 28.05
CA LEU A 418 23.82 18.10 28.00
C LEU A 418 24.56 19.23 28.74
N THR A 419 25.88 19.08 28.96
CA THR A 419 26.72 20.22 29.26
C THR A 419 27.07 21.00 28.00
N GLU A 420 27.37 22.29 28.12
CA GLU A 420 27.86 23.13 27.03
C GLU A 420 29.00 22.47 26.22
N ALA A 421 29.97 21.87 26.92
CA ALA A 421 31.09 21.20 26.28
C ALA A 421 30.65 19.97 25.49
N THR A 422 29.77 19.12 26.06
CA THR A 422 29.26 17.93 25.37
C THR A 422 28.38 18.33 24.16
N TYR A 423 27.51 19.33 24.32
CA TYR A 423 26.67 19.85 23.24
C TYR A 423 27.48 20.35 22.05
N LYS A 424 28.55 21.17 22.31
CA LYS A 424 29.49 21.61 21.28
C LYS A 424 30.21 20.44 20.60
N ASN A 425 30.57 19.42 21.36
CA ASN A 425 31.20 18.21 20.82
C ASN A 425 30.24 17.44 19.93
N VAL A 426 28.93 17.32 20.24
CA VAL A 426 27.93 16.73 19.38
C VAL A 426 27.86 17.47 18.05
N LYS A 427 27.72 18.80 18.06
CA LYS A 427 27.71 19.61 16.84
C LYS A 427 28.94 19.37 15.96
N THR A 428 30.12 19.37 16.58
CA THR A 428 31.39 19.15 15.87
C THR A 428 31.49 17.74 15.29
N ALA A 429 31.17 16.72 16.10
CA ALA A 429 31.28 15.31 15.71
C ALA A 429 30.30 14.94 14.58
N VAL A 430 29.05 15.42 14.69
CA VAL A 430 28.02 15.16 13.68
C VAL A 430 28.37 15.83 12.36
N ASN A 431 28.76 17.11 12.37
CA ASN A 431 29.17 17.79 11.14
C ASN A 431 30.35 17.11 10.45
N ALA A 432 31.40 16.76 11.22
CA ALA A 432 32.57 16.06 10.68
C ALA A 432 32.21 14.68 10.09
N ALA A 433 31.28 13.95 10.69
CA ALA A 433 30.84 12.66 10.18
C ALA A 433 29.97 12.79 8.91
N VAL A 434 29.09 13.79 8.85
CA VAL A 434 28.31 14.09 7.63
C VAL A 434 29.24 14.45 6.46
N ASP A 435 30.23 15.32 6.70
CA ASP A 435 31.21 15.68 5.67
C ASP A 435 32.04 14.47 5.24
N MET A 436 32.48 13.64 6.16
CA MET A 436 33.19 12.40 5.85
C MET A 436 32.32 11.44 5.00
N LEU A 437 31.05 11.21 5.36
CA LEU A 437 30.13 10.39 4.59
C LEU A 437 30.00 10.91 3.15
N SER A 438 29.91 12.23 2.98
CA SER A 438 29.81 12.82 1.64
C SER A 438 31.00 12.48 0.74
N THR A 439 32.19 12.29 1.30
CA THR A 439 33.40 11.92 0.53
C THR A 439 33.42 10.46 0.11
N LYS A 440 32.63 9.59 0.73
CA LYS A 440 32.54 8.16 0.45
C LYS A 440 31.50 7.80 -0.63
N GLN A 441 30.58 8.72 -0.92
CA GLN A 441 29.54 8.55 -1.93
C GLN A 441 30.17 8.53 -3.34
N ARG A 442 29.72 7.60 -4.19
CA ARG A 442 30.17 7.44 -5.58
C ARG A 442 29.47 8.42 -6.52
N SER A 443 30.00 8.59 -7.72
CA SER A 443 29.46 9.46 -8.77
C SER A 443 28.04 9.12 -9.22
N ASN A 444 27.61 7.86 -9.09
CA ASN A 444 26.23 7.44 -9.36
C ASN A 444 25.25 7.70 -8.20
N GLY A 445 25.61 8.48 -7.20
CA GLY A 445 24.80 8.81 -6.06
C GLY A 445 24.81 7.77 -4.93
N SER A 446 25.31 6.56 -5.11
CA SER A 446 25.24 5.44 -4.17
C SER A 446 26.54 5.20 -3.40
N TYR A 447 26.49 4.50 -2.28
CA TYR A 447 27.66 3.89 -1.60
C TYR A 447 28.00 2.50 -2.14
N GLY A 448 27.18 1.94 -3.06
CA GLY A 448 27.45 0.69 -3.75
C GLY A 448 26.54 -0.48 -3.40
N ASN A 449 25.63 -0.29 -2.49
CA ASN A 449 24.56 -1.24 -2.16
C ASN A 449 23.37 -0.54 -1.49
N ALA A 450 22.19 -1.15 -1.60
CA ALA A 450 20.95 -0.59 -1.09
C ALA A 450 20.93 -0.41 0.44
N ASN A 451 21.59 -1.30 1.18
CA ASN A 451 21.60 -1.27 2.65
C ASN A 451 22.32 -0.03 3.19
N THR A 452 23.55 0.21 2.72
CA THR A 452 24.34 1.36 3.12
C THR A 452 23.68 2.68 2.69
N ASP A 453 23.16 2.74 1.46
CA ASP A 453 22.42 3.91 0.98
C ASP A 453 21.23 4.22 1.87
N ALA A 454 20.45 3.20 2.23
CA ALA A 454 19.30 3.32 3.10
C ALA A 454 19.69 3.85 4.49
N MET A 455 20.72 3.29 5.12
CA MET A 455 21.15 3.73 6.46
C MET A 455 21.59 5.20 6.46
N VAL A 456 22.33 5.65 5.43
CA VAL A 456 22.74 7.05 5.32
C VAL A 456 21.54 7.97 5.06
N ILE A 457 20.57 7.56 4.22
CA ILE A 457 19.32 8.34 3.99
C ILE A 457 18.54 8.52 5.30
N VAL A 458 18.43 7.48 6.14
CA VAL A 458 17.78 7.55 7.46
C VAL A 458 18.49 8.57 8.34
N ALA A 459 19.82 8.53 8.41
CA ALA A 459 20.63 9.48 9.18
C ALA A 459 20.44 10.92 8.69
N LEU A 460 20.53 11.16 7.39
CA LEU A 460 20.35 12.49 6.79
C LEU A 460 18.92 13.00 7.04
N SER A 461 17.91 12.17 6.87
CA SER A 461 16.52 12.53 7.16
C SER A 461 16.31 12.89 8.62
N SER A 462 16.98 12.17 9.56
CA SER A 462 16.95 12.46 10.99
C SER A 462 17.61 13.81 11.34
N LEU A 463 18.58 14.23 10.53
CA LEU A 463 19.26 15.53 10.66
C LEU A 463 18.58 16.66 9.86
N GLY A 464 17.53 16.37 9.08
CA GLY A 464 16.86 17.33 8.21
C GLY A 464 17.64 17.67 6.93
N ILE A 465 18.57 16.83 6.51
CA ILE A 465 19.40 17.00 5.31
C ILE A 465 18.74 16.27 4.15
N ASP A 466 18.46 17.00 3.07
CA ASP A 466 17.84 16.43 1.86
C ASP A 466 18.86 15.63 1.05
N ALA A 467 18.73 14.31 1.07
CA ALA A 467 19.64 13.38 0.40
C ALA A 467 19.72 13.54 -1.14
N ASN A 468 18.77 14.27 -1.76
CA ASN A 468 18.75 14.54 -3.20
C ASN A 468 19.02 16.00 -3.59
N LYS A 469 19.11 16.92 -2.59
CA LYS A 469 19.29 18.35 -2.88
C LYS A 469 20.52 18.96 -2.20
N ASP A 470 20.96 18.41 -1.06
CA ASP A 470 22.15 18.88 -0.40
C ASP A 470 23.38 18.61 -1.30
N SER A 471 24.12 19.68 -1.64
CA SER A 471 25.25 19.61 -2.57
C SER A 471 26.35 18.63 -2.16
N ARG A 472 26.45 18.30 -0.87
CA ARG A 472 27.37 17.28 -0.36
C ARG A 472 26.99 15.87 -0.82
N PHE A 473 25.70 15.60 -1.01
CA PHE A 473 25.14 14.28 -1.34
C PHE A 473 24.60 14.18 -2.76
N VAL A 474 24.88 15.17 -3.62
CA VAL A 474 24.63 15.14 -5.06
C VAL A 474 25.97 15.02 -5.77
N LYS A 475 26.22 13.89 -6.46
CA LYS A 475 27.46 13.57 -7.19
C LYS A 475 27.14 13.43 -8.68
N ASP A 476 27.81 14.20 -9.53
CA ASP A 476 27.57 14.20 -10.99
C ASP A 476 26.07 14.28 -11.36
N GLY A 477 25.30 15.09 -10.61
CA GLY A 477 23.87 15.26 -10.79
C GLY A 477 23.00 14.19 -10.15
N ASN A 478 23.58 13.14 -9.54
CA ASN A 478 22.87 12.02 -8.93
C ASN A 478 22.80 12.21 -7.40
N GLY A 479 21.62 12.35 -6.84
CA GLY A 479 21.39 12.38 -5.40
C GLY A 479 21.45 10.98 -4.77
N LEU A 480 21.66 10.92 -3.46
CA LEU A 480 21.76 9.64 -2.76
C LEU A 480 20.45 8.85 -2.76
N TYR A 481 19.31 9.53 -2.62
CA TYR A 481 18.01 8.85 -2.66
C TYR A 481 17.76 8.20 -4.04
N ASP A 482 18.06 8.90 -5.14
CA ASP A 482 17.99 8.32 -6.48
C ASP A 482 19.04 7.22 -6.69
N GLY A 483 20.22 7.38 -6.07
CA GLY A 483 21.25 6.35 -6.00
C GLY A 483 20.76 5.04 -5.37
N MET A 484 19.96 5.11 -4.32
CA MET A 484 19.32 3.93 -3.72
C MET A 484 18.23 3.33 -4.61
N LEU A 485 17.45 4.16 -5.31
CA LEU A 485 16.34 3.66 -6.15
C LEU A 485 16.83 2.80 -7.33
N GLN A 486 18.09 2.88 -7.74
CA GLN A 486 18.64 2.00 -8.78
C GLN A 486 18.62 0.50 -8.41
N TYR A 487 18.49 0.17 -7.11
CA TYR A 487 18.38 -1.20 -6.60
C TYR A 487 16.95 -1.69 -6.49
N MET A 488 15.97 -0.82 -6.76
CA MET A 488 14.55 -1.17 -6.73
C MET A 488 14.20 -2.15 -7.85
N MET A 489 13.38 -3.14 -7.56
CA MET A 489 12.86 -4.07 -8.56
C MET A 489 11.89 -3.38 -9.51
N LYS A 490 11.95 -3.71 -10.80
CA LYS A 490 11.08 -3.14 -11.83
C LYS A 490 9.59 -3.40 -11.61
N ASP A 491 9.25 -4.46 -10.88
CA ASP A 491 7.87 -4.80 -10.49
C ASP A 491 7.47 -4.20 -9.13
N TYR A 492 8.29 -3.30 -8.58
CA TYR A 492 8.08 -2.64 -7.29
C TYR A 492 7.83 -3.62 -6.12
N SER A 493 8.41 -4.81 -6.19
CA SER A 493 8.27 -5.86 -5.17
C SER A 493 9.25 -5.72 -4.00
N GLY A 494 10.26 -4.86 -4.11
CA GLY A 494 11.29 -4.64 -3.11
C GLY A 494 12.61 -4.18 -3.71
N PHE A 495 13.69 -4.41 -2.97
CA PHE A 495 15.05 -4.01 -3.34
C PHE A 495 15.98 -5.22 -3.40
N GLY A 496 16.91 -5.20 -4.36
CA GLY A 496 18.09 -6.06 -4.36
C GLY A 496 19.21 -5.47 -3.51
N TYR A 497 20.14 -6.31 -3.03
CA TYR A 497 21.33 -5.82 -2.33
C TYR A 497 22.23 -4.96 -3.26
N SER A 498 22.36 -5.38 -4.52
CA SER A 498 23.08 -4.65 -5.56
C SER A 498 22.28 -4.68 -6.87
N THR A 499 22.73 -3.94 -7.89
CA THR A 499 22.08 -3.92 -9.21
C THR A 499 22.01 -5.33 -9.81
N ASN A 500 20.89 -5.65 -10.48
CA ASN A 500 20.62 -6.94 -11.13
C ASN A 500 20.59 -8.17 -10.21
N THR A 501 20.41 -8.01 -8.90
CA THR A 501 20.18 -9.10 -7.97
C THR A 501 18.67 -9.32 -7.74
N ALA A 502 18.32 -10.50 -7.22
CA ALA A 502 16.93 -10.74 -6.78
C ALA A 502 16.58 -9.90 -5.54
N VAL A 503 15.28 -9.76 -5.26
CA VAL A 503 14.81 -9.15 -4.01
C VAL A 503 15.54 -9.78 -2.82
N ASN A 504 16.08 -8.93 -1.99
CA ASN A 504 16.76 -9.28 -0.74
C ASN A 504 15.94 -8.74 0.44
N ASP A 505 15.58 -9.60 1.38
CA ASP A 505 14.67 -9.24 2.48
C ASP A 505 15.26 -8.12 3.36
N LEU A 506 16.58 -8.18 3.68
CA LEU A 506 17.25 -7.14 4.48
C LEU A 506 17.38 -5.81 3.70
N ALA A 507 17.75 -5.87 2.41
CA ALA A 507 17.83 -4.67 1.60
C ALA A 507 16.45 -4.01 1.43
N THR A 508 15.39 -4.80 1.27
CA THR A 508 14.03 -4.30 1.16
C THR A 508 13.55 -3.65 2.45
N GLU A 509 13.85 -4.26 3.61
CA GLU A 509 13.49 -3.73 4.93
C GLU A 509 14.19 -2.40 5.19
N GLN A 510 15.52 -2.34 5.01
CA GLN A 510 16.28 -1.10 5.23
C GLN A 510 15.92 0.00 4.23
N ALA A 511 15.72 -0.35 2.95
CA ALA A 511 15.27 0.62 1.95
C ALA A 511 13.84 1.13 2.27
N PHE A 512 12.94 0.28 2.76
CA PHE A 512 11.62 0.71 3.19
C PHE A 512 11.70 1.75 4.32
N ARG A 513 12.56 1.53 5.31
CA ARG A 513 12.86 2.50 6.38
C ARG A 513 13.33 3.84 5.82
N ALA A 514 14.26 3.80 4.87
CA ALA A 514 14.77 5.00 4.19
C ALA A 514 13.70 5.73 3.38
N LEU A 515 12.85 4.99 2.64
CA LEU A 515 11.71 5.55 1.91
C LEU A 515 10.75 6.27 2.85
N VAL A 516 10.45 5.67 4.01
CA VAL A 516 9.58 6.27 5.04
C VAL A 516 10.24 7.52 5.62
N ALA A 517 11.49 7.43 6.06
CA ALA A 517 12.21 8.55 6.66
C ALA A 517 12.27 9.76 5.71
N TYR A 518 12.70 9.53 4.47
CA TYR A 518 12.84 10.57 3.48
C TYR A 518 11.51 11.21 3.10
N SER A 519 10.46 10.40 2.83
CA SER A 519 9.16 10.95 2.47
C SER A 519 8.53 11.75 3.60
N LYS A 520 8.60 11.29 4.87
CA LYS A 520 8.09 12.04 6.03
C LYS A 520 8.84 13.34 6.26
N MET A 521 10.16 13.36 6.11
CA MET A 521 10.96 14.59 6.14
C MET A 521 10.53 15.55 5.03
N LYS A 522 10.34 15.06 3.80
CA LYS A 522 9.91 15.89 2.65
C LYS A 522 8.49 16.43 2.82
N GLU A 523 7.55 15.60 3.27
CA GLU A 523 6.15 15.95 3.51
C GLU A 523 6.01 17.04 4.59
N SER A 524 6.78 16.91 5.69
CA SER A 524 6.71 17.84 6.83
C SER A 524 7.60 19.08 6.68
N GLY A 525 8.61 19.03 5.81
CA GLY A 525 9.68 20.03 5.74
C GLY A 525 10.55 20.11 6.99
N LYS A 526 10.49 19.08 7.87
CA LYS A 526 11.20 19.02 9.15
C LYS A 526 12.03 17.73 9.25
N PRO A 527 13.09 17.69 10.09
CA PRO A 527 13.81 16.45 10.38
C PRO A 527 12.85 15.33 10.82
N TYR A 528 13.12 14.10 10.37
CA TYR A 528 12.31 12.95 10.73
C TYR A 528 13.17 11.75 11.09
N ASN A 529 13.12 11.34 12.36
CA ASN A 529 13.79 10.16 12.87
C ASN A 529 12.79 9.02 13.07
N VAL A 530 12.99 7.91 12.37
CA VAL A 530 12.09 6.75 12.33
C VAL A 530 11.96 6.00 13.66
N TYR A 531 12.88 6.25 14.59
CA TYR A 531 12.89 5.63 15.93
C TYR A 531 12.24 6.51 16.99
N MET A 532 11.81 7.73 16.65
CA MET A 532 11.20 8.68 17.59
C MET A 532 9.69 8.80 17.31
N PHE A 533 8.90 8.30 18.22
CA PHE A 533 7.43 8.35 18.13
C PHE A 533 6.82 9.49 18.96
N GLY A 534 7.67 10.32 19.56
CA GLY A 534 7.28 11.44 20.42
C GLY A 534 6.98 11.00 21.85
N ALA A 535 6.82 11.97 22.77
CA ALA A 535 6.12 11.70 24.02
C ALA A 535 4.74 11.17 23.62
N LEU A 536 4.37 9.99 24.09
CA LEU A 536 3.09 9.41 23.81
C LEU A 536 2.02 10.43 24.16
N ASP A 537 1.35 10.97 23.15
CA ASP A 537 0.23 11.88 23.35
C ASP A 537 -0.95 11.03 23.88
N PRO A 538 -1.37 11.21 25.13
CA PRO A 538 -2.50 10.46 25.68
C PRO A 538 -3.85 10.93 25.14
N SER A 539 -3.87 11.94 24.28
CA SER A 539 -5.10 12.40 23.64
C SER A 539 -5.59 11.40 22.59
N VAL A 540 -6.92 11.32 22.42
CA VAL A 540 -7.54 10.41 21.49
C VAL A 540 -7.20 10.78 20.04
N SER A 541 -6.45 9.92 19.37
CA SER A 541 -6.11 10.09 17.96
C SER A 541 -7.13 9.43 17.03
N ARG A 542 -7.80 8.35 17.47
CA ARG A 542 -8.73 7.56 16.64
C ARG A 542 -9.69 6.73 17.46
N VAL A 543 -10.92 6.57 16.92
CA VAL A 543 -11.91 5.57 17.36
C VAL A 543 -12.03 4.49 16.28
N LYS A 544 -12.13 3.23 16.67
CA LYS A 544 -12.22 2.07 15.77
C LYS A 544 -13.35 1.14 16.22
N LEU A 545 -14.03 0.52 15.26
CA LEU A 545 -15.07 -0.48 15.49
C LEU A 545 -14.63 -1.84 14.97
N ASN A 546 -15.14 -2.90 15.62
CA ASN A 546 -14.89 -4.29 15.21
C ASN A 546 -15.54 -4.64 13.86
N VAL A 547 -16.55 -3.88 13.41
CA VAL A 547 -17.21 -4.04 12.10
C VAL A 547 -17.58 -2.67 11.52
N SER A 548 -17.52 -2.53 10.19
CA SER A 548 -17.99 -1.35 9.45
C SER A 548 -19.41 -1.50 8.92
N SER A 549 -19.94 -2.74 8.89
CA SER A 549 -21.33 -3.02 8.52
C SER A 549 -21.83 -4.29 9.19
N LYS A 550 -23.15 -4.37 9.45
CA LYS A 550 -23.81 -5.53 10.07
C LYS A 550 -25.21 -5.73 9.51
N GLU A 551 -25.52 -6.94 8.99
CA GLU A 551 -26.88 -7.36 8.71
C GLU A 551 -27.52 -7.97 9.96
N MET A 552 -28.75 -7.57 10.26
CA MET A 552 -29.57 -8.04 11.41
C MET A 552 -31.00 -8.32 10.95
N THR A 553 -31.73 -9.10 11.73
CA THR A 553 -33.16 -9.33 11.54
C THR A 553 -33.93 -8.57 12.63
N VAL A 554 -35.15 -8.12 12.37
CA VAL A 554 -36.00 -7.46 13.38
C VAL A 554 -36.06 -8.29 14.65
N GLY A 555 -35.70 -7.68 15.77
CA GLY A 555 -35.60 -8.29 17.11
C GLY A 555 -34.18 -8.76 17.48
N ASP A 556 -33.22 -8.76 16.55
CA ASP A 556 -31.84 -9.13 16.88
C ASP A 556 -31.13 -8.03 17.66
N THR A 557 -30.18 -8.40 18.51
CA THR A 557 -29.22 -7.48 19.15
C THR A 557 -27.79 -7.79 18.77
N PHE A 558 -26.94 -6.76 18.74
CA PHE A 558 -25.52 -6.88 18.43
C PHE A 558 -24.71 -5.83 19.21
N THR A 559 -23.63 -6.24 19.84
CA THR A 559 -22.74 -5.31 20.56
C THR A 559 -21.61 -4.85 19.65
N LEU A 560 -21.52 -3.55 19.41
CA LEU A 560 -20.35 -2.90 18.77
C LEU A 560 -19.21 -2.86 19.78
N GLN A 561 -18.08 -3.48 19.42
CA GLN A 561 -16.85 -3.33 20.20
C GLN A 561 -16.11 -2.11 19.68
N THR A 562 -15.86 -1.17 20.57
CA THR A 562 -15.16 0.09 20.28
C THR A 562 -13.78 0.06 20.88
N GLN A 563 -12.78 0.41 20.10
CA GLN A 563 -11.40 0.62 20.54
C GLN A 563 -11.05 2.09 20.36
N VAL A 564 -10.57 2.72 21.42
CA VAL A 564 -10.05 4.09 21.40
C VAL A 564 -8.52 4.03 21.39
N LEU A 565 -7.90 4.77 20.48
CA LEU A 565 -6.46 4.79 20.28
C LEU A 565 -5.90 6.19 20.53
N PRO A 566 -4.64 6.31 20.98
CA PRO A 566 -3.71 5.22 21.34
C PRO A 566 -4.16 4.46 22.60
N GLU A 567 -3.55 3.30 22.85
CA GLU A 567 -3.88 2.49 24.05
C GLU A 567 -3.65 3.22 25.37
N ILE A 568 -2.78 4.23 25.37
CA ILE A 568 -2.51 5.11 26.53
C ILE A 568 -3.51 6.26 26.68
N ALA A 569 -4.51 6.38 25.78
CA ALA A 569 -5.52 7.44 25.88
C ALA A 569 -6.13 7.46 27.29
N THR A 570 -6.08 8.64 27.95
CA THR A 570 -6.54 8.83 29.33
C THR A 570 -8.06 8.78 29.42
N ASN A 571 -8.74 9.27 28.39
CA ASN A 571 -10.19 9.21 28.30
C ASN A 571 -10.61 8.32 27.11
N LYS A 572 -11.02 7.09 27.39
CA LYS A 572 -11.52 6.13 26.39
C LYS A 572 -13.03 6.11 26.27
N GLU A 573 -13.72 7.03 26.92
CA GLU A 573 -15.19 7.10 26.86
C GLU A 573 -15.67 7.55 25.49
N VAL A 574 -16.77 6.92 25.05
CA VAL A 574 -17.43 7.20 23.77
C VAL A 574 -18.92 7.39 23.97
N THR A 575 -19.54 8.07 23.01
CA THR A 575 -21.00 8.13 22.84
C THR A 575 -21.38 7.45 21.54
N TYR A 576 -22.62 6.95 21.48
CA TYR A 576 -23.19 6.29 20.32
C TYR A 576 -24.41 7.07 19.84
N GLU A 577 -24.49 7.25 18.52
CA GLU A 577 -25.63 7.88 17.84
C GLU A 577 -26.13 6.96 16.73
N THR A 578 -27.42 7.00 16.44
CA THR A 578 -28.00 6.34 15.28
C THR A 578 -28.62 7.35 14.32
N SER A 579 -28.48 7.12 13.03
CA SER A 579 -29.14 7.94 12.02
C SER A 579 -30.67 7.71 11.97
N ASP A 580 -31.15 6.54 12.42
CA ASP A 580 -32.57 6.20 12.49
C ASP A 580 -32.85 5.20 13.62
N ALA A 581 -33.33 5.71 14.76
CA ALA A 581 -33.68 4.91 15.93
C ALA A 581 -34.94 4.05 15.73
N THR A 582 -35.72 4.29 14.67
CA THR A 582 -36.87 3.44 14.32
C THR A 582 -36.44 2.17 13.60
N VAL A 583 -35.30 2.21 12.89
CA VAL A 583 -34.68 1.07 12.21
C VAL A 583 -33.76 0.31 13.15
N ALA A 584 -32.81 1.00 13.77
CA ALA A 584 -31.87 0.41 14.72
C ALA A 584 -31.55 1.39 15.85
N GLU A 585 -31.76 0.99 17.07
CA GLU A 585 -31.43 1.73 18.30
C GLU A 585 -30.08 1.27 18.81
N VAL A 586 -29.30 2.17 19.43
CA VAL A 586 -28.02 1.83 20.08
C VAL A 586 -28.04 2.34 21.53
N SER A 587 -27.61 1.50 22.46
CA SER A 587 -27.49 1.87 23.88
C SER A 587 -26.13 2.55 24.14
N GLU A 588 -25.98 3.20 25.31
CA GLU A 588 -24.69 3.78 25.78
C GLU A 588 -23.55 2.74 25.91
N LYS A 589 -23.89 1.45 25.98
CA LYS A 589 -22.92 0.35 26.01
C LYS A 589 -22.63 -0.23 24.64
N GLY A 590 -23.07 0.43 23.56
CA GLY A 590 -22.84 -0.02 22.19
C GLY A 590 -23.69 -1.22 21.76
N VAL A 591 -24.74 -1.57 22.49
CA VAL A 591 -25.68 -2.62 22.09
C VAL A 591 -26.65 -2.06 21.08
N VAL A 592 -26.60 -2.56 19.85
CA VAL A 592 -27.51 -2.22 18.75
C VAL A 592 -28.68 -3.18 18.76
N THR A 593 -29.92 -2.66 18.73
CA THR A 593 -31.16 -3.43 18.64
C THR A 593 -31.86 -3.13 17.32
N ALA A 594 -32.11 -4.15 16.51
CA ALA A 594 -32.83 -4.05 15.24
C ALA A 594 -34.33 -3.98 15.46
N LYS A 595 -34.97 -2.84 15.12
CA LYS A 595 -36.40 -2.59 15.39
C LYS A 595 -37.31 -2.75 14.17
N LYS A 596 -36.88 -2.30 13.01
CA LYS A 596 -37.67 -2.30 11.78
C LYS A 596 -36.75 -2.53 10.56
N ALA A 597 -37.26 -3.20 9.53
CA ALA A 597 -36.53 -3.35 8.27
C ALA A 597 -36.14 -1.98 7.66
N GLY A 598 -34.88 -1.87 7.22
CA GLY A 598 -34.29 -0.64 6.71
C GLY A 598 -32.79 -0.59 6.93
N THR A 599 -32.20 0.57 6.69
CA THR A 599 -30.77 0.81 6.92
C THR A 599 -30.58 1.97 7.87
N ALA A 600 -29.76 1.81 8.91
CA ALA A 600 -29.34 2.86 9.81
C ALA A 600 -27.83 2.86 9.99
N THR A 601 -27.23 4.04 10.19
CA THR A 601 -25.82 4.16 10.50
C THR A 601 -25.65 4.44 11.99
N ILE A 602 -24.90 3.60 12.68
CA ILE A 602 -24.46 3.87 14.05
C ILE A 602 -23.13 4.62 13.97
N LYS A 603 -23.06 5.79 14.59
CA LYS A 603 -21.88 6.62 14.74
C LYS A 603 -21.38 6.55 16.17
N VAL A 604 -20.11 6.30 16.34
CA VAL A 604 -19.42 6.30 17.64
C VAL A 604 -18.50 7.51 17.68
N ILE A 605 -18.51 8.25 18.77
CA ILE A 605 -17.87 9.54 18.94
C ILE A 605 -17.06 9.50 20.23
N SER A 606 -15.78 9.89 20.18
CA SER A 606 -14.98 10.07 21.40
C SER A 606 -15.53 11.24 22.22
N LYS A 607 -15.63 11.05 23.55
CA LYS A 607 -15.97 12.13 24.47
C LYS A 607 -14.82 13.14 24.69
N GLU A 608 -13.59 12.74 24.40
CA GLU A 608 -12.43 13.63 24.52
C GLU A 608 -12.29 14.54 23.31
N ASP A 609 -12.42 13.95 22.11
CA ASP A 609 -12.35 14.68 20.84
C ASP A 609 -13.51 14.24 19.94
N ASN A 610 -14.54 15.06 19.83
CA ASN A 610 -15.74 14.78 19.05
C ASN A 610 -15.51 14.70 17.54
N THR A 611 -14.32 15.11 17.05
CA THR A 611 -13.91 14.92 15.66
C THR A 611 -13.46 13.49 15.39
N ARG A 612 -13.11 12.71 16.43
CA ARG A 612 -12.70 11.32 16.34
C ARG A 612 -13.90 10.40 16.40
N THR A 613 -14.33 9.93 15.24
CA THR A 613 -15.53 9.13 15.08
C THR A 613 -15.28 7.86 14.28
N ALA A 614 -16.17 6.86 14.46
CA ALA A 614 -16.25 5.67 13.62
C ALA A 614 -17.70 5.35 13.32
N THR A 615 -18.00 4.73 12.18
CA THR A 615 -19.36 4.40 11.75
C THR A 615 -19.50 2.93 11.41
N CYS A 616 -20.71 2.40 11.67
CA CYS A 616 -21.12 1.06 11.29
C CYS A 616 -22.51 1.11 10.63
N GLU A 617 -22.62 0.61 9.41
CA GLU A 617 -23.90 0.49 8.70
C GLU A 617 -24.67 -0.74 9.21
N ILE A 618 -25.90 -0.55 9.67
CA ILE A 618 -26.81 -1.60 10.12
C ILE A 618 -27.91 -1.78 9.09
N VAL A 619 -27.97 -2.96 8.50
CA VAL A 619 -29.04 -3.34 7.54
C VAL A 619 -29.97 -4.31 8.24
N VAL A 620 -31.18 -3.88 8.54
CA VAL A 620 -32.22 -4.69 9.21
C VAL A 620 -33.15 -5.28 8.17
N LYS A 621 -33.41 -6.58 8.27
CA LYS A 621 -34.32 -7.33 7.41
C LYS A 621 -35.54 -7.80 8.23
N ASP A 622 -36.69 -7.92 7.57
CA ASP A 622 -37.90 -8.46 8.20
C ASP A 622 -37.69 -9.91 8.68
N LYS A 623 -38.34 -10.27 9.77
CA LYS A 623 -38.42 -11.64 10.23
C LYS A 623 -39.26 -12.44 9.24
N LYS A 624 -38.68 -13.46 8.58
CA LYS A 624 -39.45 -14.35 7.74
C LYS A 624 -40.61 -14.97 8.56
N VAL A 625 -41.83 -14.62 8.24
CA VAL A 625 -42.99 -15.34 8.73
C VAL A 625 -43.01 -16.65 7.96
N GLU A 626 -42.78 -17.77 8.64
CA GLU A 626 -43.15 -19.08 8.08
C GLU A 626 -44.66 -19.12 7.91
N PRO A 627 -45.17 -19.63 6.76
CA PRO A 627 -46.63 -19.77 6.60
C PRO A 627 -47.15 -20.76 7.65
N THR A 628 -48.14 -20.31 8.41
CA THR A 628 -48.90 -21.14 9.33
C THR A 628 -49.48 -22.33 8.57
N PRO A 629 -49.39 -23.55 9.08
CA PRO A 629 -50.11 -24.70 8.52
C PRO A 629 -51.59 -24.50 8.68
N ASN A 630 -52.33 -24.81 7.61
CA ASN A 630 -53.76 -24.83 7.51
C ASN A 630 -54.36 -25.81 8.57
N PRO A 631 -55.40 -25.46 9.34
CA PRO A 631 -55.95 -26.33 10.35
C PRO A 631 -56.96 -27.31 9.78
N ASP A 632 -56.44 -28.43 9.22
CA ASP A 632 -57.26 -29.64 9.03
C ASP A 632 -56.32 -30.84 8.88
N ASP A 633 -56.04 -31.49 10.02
CA ASP A 633 -55.90 -32.91 10.16
C ASP A 633 -55.74 -33.26 11.63
N LYS A 634 -56.85 -33.78 12.20
CA LYS A 634 -56.90 -34.41 13.51
C LYS A 634 -56.25 -35.78 13.47
N LYS A 635 -55.42 -36.11 14.43
CA LYS A 635 -55.51 -37.30 15.28
C LYS A 635 -54.50 -37.29 16.40
N ASP A 636 -55.08 -37.30 17.60
CA ASP A 636 -54.80 -37.98 18.89
C ASP A 636 -53.38 -38.61 19.08
N ASP A 637 -52.69 -38.29 20.16
CA ASP A 637 -52.81 -38.96 21.47
C ASP A 637 -51.83 -38.29 22.53
N LYS A 638 -52.42 -38.03 23.69
CA LYS A 638 -51.97 -37.94 25.10
C LYS A 638 -50.49 -38.12 25.41
N THR A 639 -49.89 -37.41 26.33
CA THR A 639 -49.97 -37.14 27.77
C THR A 639 -48.57 -36.65 28.13
N GLU A 640 -48.19 -35.84 29.03
CA GLU A 640 -48.61 -35.28 30.28
C GLU A 640 -47.61 -34.12 30.64
N ALA A 641 -48.11 -33.17 31.37
CA ALA A 641 -47.35 -32.04 31.92
C ALA A 641 -46.47 -32.45 33.11
N THR A 642 -45.42 -31.71 33.35
CA THR A 642 -45.14 -31.22 34.69
C THR A 642 -44.23 -30.00 34.63
N THR A 643 -44.72 -28.94 35.21
CA THR A 643 -44.08 -27.74 35.74
C THR A 643 -43.00 -28.11 36.76
N GLU A 644 -41.89 -27.39 36.80
CA GLU A 644 -41.47 -26.62 38.00
C GLU A 644 -40.29 -25.69 37.73
N ALA A 645 -40.30 -24.65 38.49
CA ALA A 645 -39.56 -23.42 38.38
C ALA A 645 -38.19 -23.45 39.06
N THR A 646 -37.42 -22.41 38.71
CA THR A 646 -36.41 -21.69 39.49
C THR A 646 -35.20 -22.46 40.07
N THR A 647 -34.03 -22.06 39.63
CA THR A 647 -33.03 -21.37 40.49
C THR A 647 -31.87 -20.77 39.66
N GLU A 648 -31.59 -19.51 39.99
CA GLU A 648 -30.41 -18.79 39.50
C GLU A 648 -29.12 -19.50 39.93
N ALA A 649 -28.19 -19.64 38.98
CA ALA A 649 -26.80 -19.87 39.29
C ALA A 649 -25.96 -19.00 38.32
N THR A 650 -25.44 -17.92 38.85
CA THR A 650 -24.37 -17.14 38.28
C THR A 650 -23.18 -18.04 38.00
N THR A 651 -22.84 -18.21 36.76
CA THR A 651 -21.56 -18.74 36.33
C THR A 651 -20.86 -17.70 35.53
N GLU A 652 -19.71 -17.24 35.99
CA GLU A 652 -18.73 -16.41 35.27
C GLU A 652 -18.39 -17.10 33.96
N THR A 653 -18.69 -16.45 32.83
CA THR A 653 -18.28 -16.90 31.54
C THR A 653 -16.94 -16.21 31.21
N THR A 654 -15.87 -16.95 31.36
CA THR A 654 -14.59 -16.63 30.73
C THR A 654 -14.81 -16.54 29.24
N THR A 655 -14.69 -15.34 28.68
CA THR A 655 -14.80 -15.09 27.25
C THR A 655 -13.51 -15.56 26.55
N GLU A 656 -13.55 -16.74 25.96
CA GLU A 656 -12.52 -17.16 25.02
C GLU A 656 -12.51 -16.24 23.76
N PRO A 657 -11.33 -15.96 23.18
CA PRO A 657 -11.22 -15.10 22.00
C PRO A 657 -11.96 -15.68 20.78
N PRO A 658 -12.41 -14.82 19.83
CA PRO A 658 -13.25 -15.25 18.71
C PRO A 658 -12.56 -16.30 17.84
N ALA A 659 -13.32 -17.28 17.36
CA ALA A 659 -12.87 -18.41 16.56
C ALA A 659 -12.09 -17.95 15.30
N LYS A 660 -10.78 -18.14 15.30
CA LYS A 660 -9.90 -17.72 14.19
C LYS A 660 -9.80 -18.82 13.13
N VAL A 661 -10.41 -18.57 11.95
CA VAL A 661 -10.20 -19.44 10.77
C VAL A 661 -8.80 -19.19 10.18
N ASN A 662 -8.13 -20.28 9.75
CA ASN A 662 -6.80 -20.20 9.17
C ASN A 662 -6.72 -19.55 7.77
N TYR A 663 -7.86 -19.37 7.08
CA TYR A 663 -7.96 -18.68 5.79
C TYR A 663 -9.33 -17.99 5.67
N SER A 664 -9.35 -16.69 5.52
CA SER A 664 -10.57 -15.90 5.24
C SER A 664 -11.01 -15.98 3.77
N LYS A 665 -10.05 -16.30 2.86
CA LYS A 665 -10.31 -16.45 1.41
C LYS A 665 -9.47 -17.56 0.82
N ILE A 666 -10.09 -18.42 0.00
CA ILE A 666 -9.39 -19.47 -0.74
C ILE A 666 -9.87 -19.54 -2.20
N PRO A 667 -8.96 -19.66 -3.18
CA PRO A 667 -9.33 -20.10 -4.53
C PRO A 667 -9.54 -21.63 -4.53
N LEU A 668 -10.50 -22.14 -5.30
CA LEU A 668 -10.73 -23.58 -5.45
C LEU A 668 -11.02 -23.92 -6.91
N GLN A 669 -10.35 -24.93 -7.44
CA GLN A 669 -10.60 -25.35 -8.83
C GLN A 669 -11.94 -26.09 -8.95
N THR A 670 -12.69 -25.76 -10.00
CA THR A 670 -13.97 -26.44 -10.33
C THR A 670 -13.84 -27.97 -10.25
N GLY A 671 -14.80 -28.61 -9.62
CA GLY A 671 -14.85 -30.08 -9.40
C GLY A 671 -13.95 -30.59 -8.25
N LYS A 672 -13.05 -29.76 -7.68
CA LYS A 672 -12.17 -30.19 -6.59
C LYS A 672 -12.81 -29.99 -5.23
N LYS A 673 -12.36 -30.81 -4.28
CA LYS A 673 -12.71 -30.72 -2.85
C LYS A 673 -11.52 -30.28 -2.03
N THR A 674 -11.79 -29.62 -0.90
CA THR A 674 -10.78 -29.25 0.09
C THR A 674 -11.33 -29.30 1.51
N ASN A 675 -10.46 -29.51 2.47
CA ASN A 675 -10.73 -29.46 3.91
C ASN A 675 -9.68 -28.63 4.64
N VAL A 676 -9.09 -27.66 3.94
CA VAL A 676 -7.99 -26.83 4.48
C VAL A 676 -8.44 -25.83 5.53
N ILE A 677 -9.76 -25.54 5.62
CA ILE A 677 -10.27 -24.61 6.61
C ILE A 677 -10.31 -25.28 7.98
N GLN A 678 -9.68 -24.64 8.94
CA GLN A 678 -9.61 -25.03 10.35
C GLN A 678 -9.89 -23.82 11.23
N ILE A 679 -10.39 -24.05 12.43
CA ILE A 679 -10.60 -23.03 13.46
C ILE A 679 -9.54 -23.26 14.54
N ASN A 680 -8.92 -22.17 15.00
CA ASN A 680 -7.90 -22.17 16.07
C ASN A 680 -6.83 -23.27 15.84
N GLY A 681 -6.30 -23.34 14.60
CA GLY A 681 -5.30 -24.35 14.22
C GLY A 681 -5.80 -25.80 14.24
N GLY A 682 -7.13 -26.00 14.24
CA GLY A 682 -7.77 -27.32 14.29
C GLY A 682 -8.08 -27.84 15.70
N LYS A 683 -7.89 -27.00 16.73
CA LYS A 683 -8.20 -27.30 18.13
C LYS A 683 -9.71 -27.22 18.42
N THR A 684 -10.42 -26.33 17.68
CA THR A 684 -11.88 -26.14 17.83
C THR A 684 -12.62 -26.86 16.70
N LYS A 685 -13.68 -27.58 17.02
CA LYS A 685 -14.49 -28.31 16.04
C LYS A 685 -15.52 -27.42 15.37
N ILE A 686 -15.81 -27.67 14.11
CA ILE A 686 -16.86 -27.00 13.36
C ILE A 686 -18.17 -27.74 13.62
N LYS A 687 -19.18 -27.01 14.18
CA LYS A 687 -20.52 -27.53 14.48
C LYS A 687 -21.42 -27.47 13.24
N LYS A 688 -21.43 -26.34 12.55
CA LYS A 688 -22.30 -26.09 11.39
C LYS A 688 -21.57 -25.24 10.33
N ALA A 689 -21.90 -25.44 9.06
CA ALA A 689 -21.46 -24.55 7.99
C ALA A 689 -22.57 -24.38 6.94
N THR A 690 -22.79 -23.15 6.50
CA THR A 690 -23.72 -22.78 5.43
C THR A 690 -22.98 -22.07 4.32
N VAL A 691 -23.57 -21.95 3.14
CA VAL A 691 -22.95 -21.30 1.99
C VAL A 691 -23.97 -20.39 1.29
N SER A 692 -23.54 -19.19 0.93
CA SER A 692 -24.38 -18.17 0.29
C SER A 692 -24.92 -18.61 -1.09
N ASN A 693 -24.20 -19.48 -1.81
CA ASN A 693 -24.61 -19.99 -3.12
C ASN A 693 -24.25 -21.47 -3.32
N LYS A 694 -25.26 -22.34 -3.12
CA LYS A 694 -25.14 -23.80 -3.27
C LYS A 694 -24.86 -24.27 -4.71
N LYS A 695 -25.11 -23.44 -5.74
CA LYS A 695 -24.80 -23.75 -7.14
C LYS A 695 -23.31 -23.60 -7.43
N ILE A 696 -22.59 -22.73 -6.68
CA ILE A 696 -21.15 -22.46 -6.83
C ILE A 696 -20.34 -23.43 -5.95
N VAL A 697 -20.71 -23.57 -4.67
CA VAL A 697 -20.01 -24.38 -3.67
C VAL A 697 -20.99 -25.18 -2.86
N SER A 698 -20.65 -26.40 -2.50
CA SER A 698 -21.33 -27.15 -1.42
C SER A 698 -20.38 -27.45 -0.28
N VAL A 699 -20.91 -27.44 0.94
CA VAL A 699 -20.18 -27.71 2.18
C VAL A 699 -20.78 -28.88 2.92
N THR A 700 -19.95 -29.62 3.63
CA THR A 700 -20.36 -30.73 4.50
C THR A 700 -19.46 -30.70 5.74
N VAL A 701 -20.05 -30.78 6.92
CA VAL A 701 -19.32 -30.93 8.18
C VAL A 701 -19.42 -32.38 8.62
N LYS A 702 -18.29 -33.05 8.84
CA LYS A 702 -18.20 -34.41 9.35
C LYS A 702 -17.06 -34.49 10.38
N ASN A 703 -17.37 -35.03 11.55
CA ASN A 703 -16.43 -35.16 12.67
C ASN A 703 -15.71 -33.83 13.00
N GLY A 704 -16.47 -32.71 13.03
CA GLY A 704 -15.93 -31.39 13.34
C GLY A 704 -15.05 -30.76 12.27
N LYS A 705 -14.96 -31.36 11.07
CA LYS A 705 -14.13 -30.87 9.93
C LYS A 705 -15.02 -30.45 8.76
N LEU A 706 -14.66 -29.31 8.14
CA LEU A 706 -15.36 -28.79 6.97
C LEU A 706 -14.77 -29.34 5.69
N GLN A 707 -15.62 -29.96 4.84
CA GLN A 707 -15.31 -30.28 3.49
C GLN A 707 -16.02 -29.32 2.55
N ILE A 708 -15.29 -28.69 1.64
CA ILE A 708 -15.76 -27.75 0.63
C ILE A 708 -15.60 -28.39 -0.74
N LYS A 709 -16.69 -28.44 -1.55
CA LYS A 709 -16.66 -28.92 -2.95
C LYS A 709 -17.03 -27.78 -3.90
N ALA A 710 -16.12 -27.45 -4.81
CA ALA A 710 -16.38 -26.49 -5.90
C ALA A 710 -17.25 -27.13 -6.99
N LYS A 711 -18.33 -26.45 -7.39
CA LYS A 711 -19.29 -26.91 -8.42
C LYS A 711 -19.16 -26.11 -9.72
N LYS A 712 -19.37 -24.78 -9.68
CA LYS A 712 -19.39 -23.88 -10.84
C LYS A 712 -18.48 -22.67 -10.57
N LYS A 713 -17.89 -22.07 -11.61
CA LYS A 713 -17.10 -20.83 -11.52
C LYS A 713 -17.93 -19.71 -10.86
N GLY A 714 -17.34 -18.98 -9.94
CA GLY A 714 -17.98 -17.89 -9.22
C GLY A 714 -17.41 -17.73 -7.81
N LYS A 715 -17.98 -16.82 -7.04
CA LYS A 715 -17.64 -16.57 -5.62
C LYS A 715 -18.81 -16.99 -4.72
N ALA A 716 -18.51 -17.61 -3.59
CA ALA A 716 -19.48 -17.94 -2.54
C ALA A 716 -18.85 -17.74 -1.17
N VAL A 717 -19.63 -17.27 -0.20
CA VAL A 717 -19.21 -17.10 1.20
C VAL A 717 -19.73 -18.31 1.99
N ILE A 718 -18.84 -18.93 2.76
CA ILE A 718 -19.18 -19.97 3.70
C ILE A 718 -19.22 -19.34 5.09
N THR A 719 -20.35 -19.48 5.78
CA THR A 719 -20.51 -19.12 7.19
C THR A 719 -20.33 -20.39 8.02
N ILE A 720 -19.38 -20.35 8.96
CA ILE A 720 -18.99 -21.49 9.78
C ILE A 720 -19.31 -21.16 11.23
N THR A 721 -20.04 -22.04 11.91
CA THR A 721 -20.27 -21.97 13.36
C THR A 721 -19.50 -23.10 14.02
N ASP A 722 -18.71 -22.78 15.03
CA ASP A 722 -17.92 -23.77 15.78
C ASP A 722 -18.73 -24.38 16.95
N GLU A 723 -18.08 -25.27 17.71
CA GLU A 723 -18.72 -25.95 18.85
C GLU A 723 -19.08 -24.98 19.98
N ASN A 724 -18.42 -23.82 20.07
CA ASN A 724 -18.68 -22.78 21.08
C ASN A 724 -19.70 -21.74 20.59
N GLY A 725 -20.32 -21.93 19.42
CA GLY A 725 -21.28 -21.01 18.83
C GLY A 725 -20.66 -19.82 18.09
N GLN A 726 -19.33 -19.69 18.05
CA GLN A 726 -18.63 -18.61 17.37
C GLN A 726 -18.74 -18.73 15.84
N VAL A 727 -18.97 -17.59 15.17
CA VAL A 727 -19.21 -17.55 13.73
C VAL A 727 -18.02 -16.97 12.98
N SER A 728 -17.56 -17.65 11.94
CA SER A 728 -16.52 -17.22 11.03
C SER A 728 -16.98 -17.29 9.57
N LYS A 729 -16.48 -16.40 8.71
CA LYS A 729 -16.79 -16.38 7.27
C LYS A 729 -15.56 -16.68 6.44
N VAL A 730 -15.73 -17.48 5.38
CA VAL A 730 -14.67 -17.82 4.42
C VAL A 730 -15.19 -17.61 3.01
N THR A 731 -14.52 -16.76 2.24
CA THR A 731 -14.82 -16.56 0.82
C THR A 731 -14.14 -17.63 -0.02
N VAL A 732 -14.90 -18.36 -0.82
CA VAL A 732 -14.38 -19.34 -1.80
C VAL A 732 -14.57 -18.80 -3.19
N GLU A 733 -13.47 -18.62 -3.91
CA GLU A 733 -13.46 -18.23 -5.32
C GLU A 733 -13.21 -19.47 -6.20
N VAL A 734 -14.24 -19.94 -6.90
CA VAL A 734 -14.13 -21.10 -7.79
C VAL A 734 -13.65 -20.66 -9.16
N LYS A 735 -12.51 -21.22 -9.60
CA LYS A 735 -11.84 -20.93 -10.90
C LYS A 735 -11.70 -22.20 -11.74
N LYS A 736 -11.54 -22.05 -13.06
CA LYS A 736 -11.24 -23.15 -13.98
C LYS A 736 -9.93 -23.85 -13.61
N SER A 737 -8.95 -23.11 -13.16
CA SER A 737 -7.63 -23.58 -12.76
C SER A 737 -7.12 -22.80 -11.54
N VAL A 738 -6.37 -23.47 -10.65
CA VAL A 738 -5.68 -22.86 -9.50
C VAL A 738 -4.22 -23.32 -9.56
N PRO A 739 -3.35 -22.65 -10.34
CA PRO A 739 -1.96 -23.03 -10.50
C PRO A 739 -1.14 -22.78 -9.23
N LEU A 740 -0.13 -23.61 -9.00
CA LEU A 740 0.82 -23.44 -7.89
C LEU A 740 1.78 -22.28 -8.21
N LYS A 741 1.77 -21.24 -7.37
CA LYS A 741 2.66 -20.09 -7.47
C LYS A 741 3.97 -20.31 -6.68
N LYS A 742 3.90 -20.83 -5.44
CA LYS A 742 5.07 -21.08 -4.55
C LYS A 742 4.93 -22.43 -3.86
N LEU A 743 6.08 -23.07 -3.62
CA LEU A 743 6.21 -24.32 -2.89
C LEU A 743 7.26 -24.14 -1.79
N SER A 744 6.96 -24.48 -0.55
CA SER A 744 7.89 -24.41 0.57
C SER A 744 7.81 -25.64 1.46
N LEU A 745 8.80 -25.81 2.31
CA LEU A 745 8.85 -26.85 3.34
C LEU A 745 8.87 -26.18 4.71
N ASN A 746 8.26 -26.83 5.69
CA ASN A 746 8.27 -26.41 7.10
C ASN A 746 9.68 -26.32 7.72
N LYS A 747 10.69 -27.00 7.13
CA LYS A 747 12.08 -26.97 7.58
C LYS A 747 13.02 -26.77 6.38
N LYS A 748 13.88 -25.75 6.41
CA LYS A 748 14.94 -25.52 5.40
C LYS A 748 16.20 -26.36 5.72
N THR A 749 16.42 -26.63 7.01
CA THR A 749 17.48 -27.49 7.53
C THR A 749 16.90 -28.51 8.50
N LEU A 750 17.55 -29.66 8.66
CA LEU A 750 17.11 -30.75 9.53
C LEU A 750 18.32 -31.55 10.01
N THR A 751 18.46 -31.73 11.31
CA THR A 751 19.49 -32.61 11.89
C THR A 751 18.83 -33.85 12.45
N LEU A 752 19.35 -35.04 12.09
CA LEU A 752 18.83 -36.33 12.52
C LEU A 752 19.98 -37.23 13.05
N LYS A 753 19.70 -38.06 14.03
CA LYS A 753 20.56 -39.22 14.37
C LYS A 753 20.33 -40.33 13.37
N VAL A 754 21.31 -41.23 13.20
CA VAL A 754 21.14 -42.41 12.35
C VAL A 754 19.89 -43.18 12.80
N ASN A 755 19.12 -43.73 11.84
CA ASN A 755 17.83 -44.40 11.98
C ASN A 755 16.64 -43.48 12.40
N GLN A 756 16.87 -42.24 12.77
CA GLN A 756 15.79 -41.31 13.08
C GLN A 756 14.95 -41.02 11.84
N LYS A 757 13.67 -40.81 12.05
CA LYS A 757 12.68 -40.45 11.01
C LYS A 757 12.05 -39.11 11.35
N GLU A 758 11.85 -38.24 10.34
CA GLU A 758 11.21 -36.93 10.47
C GLU A 758 10.33 -36.62 9.26
N LYS A 759 9.24 -35.93 9.46
CA LYS A 759 8.31 -35.57 8.37
C LYS A 759 8.49 -34.12 7.93
N LEU A 760 8.85 -33.92 6.66
CA LEU A 760 8.82 -32.64 6.00
C LEU A 760 7.41 -32.36 5.48
N VAL A 761 6.84 -31.21 5.85
CA VAL A 761 5.50 -30.81 5.43
C VAL A 761 5.62 -29.77 4.32
N VAL A 762 4.82 -29.97 3.27
CA VAL A 762 4.80 -29.08 2.11
C VAL A 762 3.71 -28.05 2.27
N THR A 763 4.07 -26.77 2.14
CA THR A 763 3.12 -25.67 2.03
C THR A 763 3.03 -25.21 0.58
N LYS A 764 1.81 -25.07 0.08
CA LYS A 764 1.51 -24.60 -1.28
C LYS A 764 0.88 -23.20 -1.23
N ASN A 765 1.27 -22.33 -2.15
CA ASN A 765 0.57 -21.06 -2.36
C ASN A 765 0.07 -20.99 -3.83
N PRO A 766 -1.26 -20.89 -4.07
CA PRO A 766 -2.35 -21.04 -3.08
C PRO A 766 -2.41 -22.44 -2.44
N VAL A 767 -2.90 -22.50 -1.20
CA VAL A 767 -2.95 -23.78 -0.42
C VAL A 767 -3.77 -24.87 -1.14
N THR A 768 -4.76 -24.49 -1.92
CA THR A 768 -5.64 -25.36 -2.71
C THR A 768 -5.12 -25.67 -4.11
N ALA A 769 -3.90 -25.20 -4.45
CA ALA A 769 -3.31 -25.46 -5.77
C ALA A 769 -3.25 -26.96 -6.09
N VAL A 770 -3.70 -27.30 -7.29
CA VAL A 770 -3.72 -28.68 -7.79
C VAL A 770 -2.41 -28.97 -8.51
N THR A 771 -1.58 -29.83 -7.93
CA THR A 771 -0.28 -30.22 -8.49
C THR A 771 0.12 -31.61 -7.99
N LYS A 772 0.85 -32.38 -8.82
CA LYS A 772 1.51 -33.60 -8.38
C LYS A 772 2.88 -33.22 -7.81
N LEU A 773 3.24 -33.82 -6.67
CA LEU A 773 4.51 -33.61 -5.99
C LEU A 773 5.39 -34.84 -6.14
N LYS A 774 6.68 -34.65 -6.41
CA LYS A 774 7.69 -35.72 -6.46
C LYS A 774 8.81 -35.42 -5.49
N TRP A 775 9.09 -36.34 -4.57
CA TRP A 775 10.19 -36.23 -3.61
C TRP A 775 11.45 -36.92 -4.13
N SER A 776 12.60 -36.41 -3.77
CA SER A 776 13.90 -36.98 -4.11
C SER A 776 14.94 -36.62 -3.05
N THR A 777 16.01 -37.39 -3.02
CA THR A 777 17.17 -37.16 -2.17
C THR A 777 18.43 -37.11 -3.05
N SER A 778 19.38 -36.25 -2.70
CA SER A 778 20.66 -36.20 -3.40
C SER A 778 21.57 -37.42 -3.12
N ASN A 779 21.35 -38.12 -2.00
CA ASN A 779 22.11 -39.33 -1.67
C ASN A 779 21.25 -40.29 -0.82
N LYS A 780 20.79 -41.38 -1.45
CA LYS A 780 19.96 -42.45 -0.81
C LYS A 780 20.71 -43.25 0.24
N LYS A 781 22.05 -43.25 0.22
CA LYS A 781 22.87 -43.94 1.22
C LYS A 781 22.88 -43.18 2.56
N ILE A 782 22.76 -41.83 2.54
CA ILE A 782 22.74 -41.01 3.74
C ILE A 782 21.33 -40.87 4.30
N ALA A 783 20.33 -40.51 3.47
CA ALA A 783 18.93 -40.49 3.87
C ALA A 783 17.99 -40.75 2.69
N THR A 784 16.84 -41.33 2.99
CA THR A 784 15.73 -41.53 2.02
C THR A 784 14.55 -40.68 2.41
N VAL A 785 13.69 -40.37 1.42
CA VAL A 785 12.40 -39.72 1.62
C VAL A 785 11.32 -40.48 0.85
N ASP A 786 10.17 -40.68 1.48
CA ASP A 786 9.01 -41.31 0.86
C ASP A 786 8.10 -40.26 0.15
N GLN A 787 7.03 -40.71 -0.52
CA GLN A 787 6.08 -39.86 -1.25
C GLN A 787 5.26 -38.93 -0.32
N ASN A 788 5.27 -39.20 0.99
CA ASN A 788 4.58 -38.40 2.00
C ASN A 788 5.51 -37.41 2.70
N GLY A 789 6.78 -37.30 2.24
CA GLY A 789 7.77 -36.38 2.81
C GLY A 789 8.44 -36.89 4.10
N LYS A 790 8.28 -38.19 4.46
CA LYS A 790 8.94 -38.79 5.63
C LYS A 790 10.38 -39.12 5.28
N VAL A 791 11.30 -38.41 5.88
CA VAL A 791 12.74 -38.59 5.76
C VAL A 791 13.21 -39.66 6.76
N LYS A 792 14.03 -40.65 6.32
CA LYS A 792 14.71 -41.63 7.20
C LYS A 792 16.21 -41.45 7.04
N ALA A 793 16.89 -41.12 8.12
CA ALA A 793 18.35 -41.08 8.20
C ALA A 793 18.93 -42.48 8.18
N LYS A 794 20.01 -42.76 7.41
CA LYS A 794 20.62 -44.06 7.24
C LYS A 794 22.10 -44.13 7.69
N LYS A 795 22.87 -43.11 7.28
CA LYS A 795 24.32 -43.04 7.55
C LYS A 795 24.72 -41.57 7.82
N LYS A 796 25.71 -41.37 8.67
CA LYS A 796 26.30 -40.06 8.96
C LYS A 796 26.72 -39.34 7.67
N GLY A 797 26.39 -38.05 7.57
CA GLY A 797 26.73 -37.20 6.42
C GLY A 797 25.67 -36.10 6.13
N LYS A 798 25.90 -35.32 5.09
CA LYS A 798 25.03 -34.24 4.63
C LYS A 798 24.33 -34.63 3.33
N VAL A 799 23.03 -34.32 3.21
CA VAL A 799 22.22 -34.66 2.03
C VAL A 799 21.10 -33.62 1.85
N THR A 800 20.66 -33.39 0.61
CA THR A 800 19.56 -32.52 0.30
C THR A 800 18.31 -33.31 -0.10
N ILE A 801 17.20 -33.09 0.61
CA ILE A 801 15.87 -33.56 0.24
C ILE A 801 15.18 -32.48 -0.59
N THR A 802 14.64 -32.89 -1.73
CA THR A 802 13.95 -31.98 -2.66
C THR A 802 12.55 -32.47 -2.94
N VAL A 803 11.55 -31.58 -2.86
CA VAL A 803 10.21 -31.78 -3.43
C VAL A 803 10.05 -30.94 -4.67
N LYS A 804 9.54 -31.53 -5.77
CA LYS A 804 9.28 -30.85 -7.05
C LYS A 804 7.82 -31.01 -7.43
N ALA A 805 7.17 -29.90 -7.78
CA ALA A 805 5.82 -29.89 -8.33
C ALA A 805 5.83 -30.12 -9.84
N SER A 806 4.69 -30.55 -10.41
CA SER A 806 4.56 -30.82 -11.87
C SER A 806 4.81 -29.58 -12.74
N ASN A 807 4.62 -28.36 -12.23
CA ASN A 807 4.93 -27.11 -12.93
C ASN A 807 6.38 -26.63 -12.73
N GLY A 808 7.28 -27.50 -12.24
CA GLY A 808 8.70 -27.20 -12.09
C GLY A 808 9.12 -26.53 -10.78
N LYS A 809 8.21 -25.96 -9.99
CA LYS A 809 8.51 -25.37 -8.68
C LYS A 809 9.12 -26.39 -7.73
N LYS A 810 10.17 -26.00 -6.99
CA LYS A 810 10.94 -26.89 -6.10
C LYS A 810 11.11 -26.26 -4.73
N ALA A 811 11.12 -27.09 -3.67
CA ALA A 811 11.59 -26.72 -2.34
C ALA A 811 12.62 -27.74 -1.84
N ARG A 812 13.60 -27.30 -1.05
CA ARG A 812 14.72 -28.10 -0.59
C ARG A 812 14.89 -28.00 0.92
N CYS A 813 15.33 -29.10 1.54
CA CYS A 813 15.77 -29.17 2.94
C CYS A 813 17.15 -29.76 3.00
N LYS A 814 18.12 -29.10 3.62
CA LYS A 814 19.46 -29.61 3.89
C LYS A 814 19.38 -30.49 5.14
N VAL A 815 19.69 -31.77 5.01
CA VAL A 815 19.64 -32.76 6.11
C VAL A 815 21.06 -33.11 6.51
N THR A 816 21.37 -32.95 7.79
CA THR A 816 22.62 -33.41 8.40
C THR A 816 22.30 -34.63 9.27
N VAL A 817 22.91 -35.77 8.98
CA VAL A 817 22.84 -36.98 9.80
C VAL A 817 24.10 -37.07 10.66
N LYS A 818 23.92 -37.08 11.98
CA LYS A 818 24.97 -37.19 12.99
C LYS A 818 25.08 -38.62 13.55
#